data_76e9a79ee349ad0f2da26faf751e1d64
#
_entry.id   76e9a79ee349ad0f2da26faf751e1d64
#
_cell.length_a   1.000
_cell.length_b   1.000
_cell.length_c   1.000
_cell.angle_alpha   90.00
_cell.angle_beta   90.00
_cell.angle_gamma   90.00
#
_symmetry.space_group_name_H-M   'P 1'
#
loop_
_entity.id
_entity.type
_entity.pdbx_description
1 polymer ?
#
loop_
_entity_poly.entity_id
_entity_poly.type
_entity_poly.pdbx_seq_one_letter_code
_entity_poly.pdbx_strand_id
1 'polypeptide(L)'
;MIAVIGEKPSVARDIARILGASEKQDGYLSGNGYLVTWAFGHLVGLAMPEAYGIQSFRRESLPIIPDSFQLTPRQVKAEKGYKADPGALKQLKVIKEVFDQSDKIIVATDAGREGELIFRYIYQYIGCNKPFVRLWISSLTDKSIREGLQNLKAGSLYDNLFLSAQARSEADYLIGINGTQALSVAAGQGIFSLGRVQSPTLAMICTRFLENKNFVPQKYWQLKLQTTKDNVTFTALSTEKYDMQQPAIDTLQRIKEAETVQVKTVERKEVNQEPPLLYDLTTLQKEANTKLNFSADKTLSIAQKLYEGKLISYPRTGSRYISQDVFEEIPERLVNLEQYTRFGGYAAGMKGKALNSRSVNDGKVTDHHALIVTENLPDKMEADEQAIYELIAGRMLEAFSEKCVKDVTSVTLECAGSLFTVKGSVIKSAGWRAVFGEKEDGEDNAALPAMQDGDSLPLSGIELLEKQTKPKPLHTESCLLSSMETAGKELENADLKASMKDTGIGTPATRAAIIETLFSRQYIVREKKNLVPTEKGLAVYNIIRDKKIADVEMTGMWENTLAKIESGEMNPDTFRKGIEVYARQITAELLDVQLSFVSGSGCICPKCKTGRILFYPKVAKCSNVDCSVTIFRNKSDKQLTDKQITELVTTGKTGLIKGFKSKNGKVFDASLAFDEQFNVTFVFPEKKGKPKK
;
A
#
# COMPACT_ATOMS: atom_id res chain seq x y z
N MET A 1 -16.78 -35.64 -19.55
CA MET A 1 -15.71 -35.10 -18.68
C MET A 1 -16.19 -33.77 -18.09
N ILE A 2 -15.71 -33.42 -16.90
CA ILE A 2 -16.02 -32.12 -16.27
C ILE A 2 -14.74 -31.31 -16.17
N ALA A 3 -14.72 -30.11 -16.74
CA ALA A 3 -13.61 -29.19 -16.56
C ALA A 3 -13.72 -28.46 -15.22
N VAL A 4 -12.59 -28.20 -14.57
CA VAL A 4 -12.49 -27.33 -13.40
C VAL A 4 -11.43 -26.28 -13.70
N ILE A 5 -11.74 -25.00 -13.48
CA ILE A 5 -10.76 -23.94 -13.66
C ILE A 5 -10.53 -23.19 -12.34
N GLY A 6 -9.30 -23.28 -11.80
CA GLY A 6 -8.86 -22.48 -10.65
C GLY A 6 -8.22 -21.18 -11.08
N GLU A 7 -8.16 -20.17 -10.20
CA GLU A 7 -7.47 -18.91 -10.47
C GLU A 7 -5.95 -19.05 -10.49
N LYS A 8 -5.43 -19.99 -9.68
CA LYS A 8 -3.99 -20.22 -9.46
C LYS A 8 -3.66 -21.70 -9.50
N PRO A 9 -2.45 -22.07 -9.91
CA PRO A 9 -2.03 -23.48 -9.95
C PRO A 9 -2.09 -24.20 -8.59
N SER A 10 -1.86 -23.48 -7.47
CA SER A 10 -1.93 -24.05 -6.12
C SER A 10 -3.35 -24.50 -5.79
N VAL A 11 -4.32 -23.59 -5.94
CA VAL A 11 -5.74 -23.84 -5.68
C VAL A 11 -6.26 -25.00 -6.56
N ALA A 12 -5.92 -24.97 -7.85
CA ALA A 12 -6.31 -26.02 -8.78
C ALA A 12 -5.76 -27.40 -8.36
N ARG A 13 -4.53 -27.48 -7.86
CA ARG A 13 -3.95 -28.73 -7.34
C ARG A 13 -4.64 -29.24 -6.08
N ASP A 14 -5.03 -28.35 -5.17
CA ASP A 14 -5.75 -28.76 -3.95
C ASP A 14 -7.14 -29.30 -4.30
N ILE A 15 -7.85 -28.65 -5.22
CA ILE A 15 -9.14 -29.14 -5.73
C ILE A 15 -8.96 -30.46 -6.48
N ALA A 16 -7.95 -30.58 -7.34
CA ALA A 16 -7.65 -31.81 -8.09
C ALA A 16 -7.39 -33.01 -7.17
N ARG A 17 -6.63 -32.80 -6.09
CA ARG A 17 -6.37 -33.81 -5.06
C ARG A 17 -7.67 -34.31 -4.44
N ILE A 18 -8.59 -33.43 -4.12
CA ILE A 18 -9.88 -33.81 -3.51
C ILE A 18 -10.78 -34.52 -4.50
N LEU A 19 -10.73 -34.15 -5.78
CA LEU A 19 -11.49 -34.80 -6.86
C LEU A 19 -10.88 -36.11 -7.34
N GLY A 20 -9.64 -36.43 -6.94
CA GLY A 20 -8.91 -37.63 -7.41
C GLY A 20 -8.33 -37.48 -8.82
N ALA A 21 -8.14 -36.22 -9.30
CA ALA A 21 -7.49 -35.95 -10.57
C ALA A 21 -5.98 -35.78 -10.34
N SER A 22 -5.23 -36.90 -10.35
CA SER A 22 -3.81 -36.93 -9.96
C SER A 22 -2.82 -37.01 -11.12
N GLU A 23 -3.28 -37.34 -12.33
CA GLU A 23 -2.43 -37.46 -13.51
C GLU A 23 -1.99 -36.07 -14.02
N LYS A 24 -0.68 -35.87 -14.04
CA LYS A 24 -0.10 -34.57 -14.47
C LYS A 24 -0.02 -34.49 -15.98
N GLN A 25 -0.58 -33.44 -16.53
CA GLN A 25 -0.51 -33.06 -17.94
C GLN A 25 0.15 -31.68 -18.06
N ASP A 26 0.46 -31.23 -19.29
CA ASP A 26 1.01 -29.90 -19.52
C ASP A 26 -0.11 -28.83 -19.38
N GLY A 27 -0.13 -28.13 -18.26
CA GLY A 27 -1.07 -27.06 -17.95
C GLY A 27 -2.39 -27.53 -17.33
N TYR A 28 -2.58 -28.80 -17.01
CA TYR A 28 -3.76 -29.31 -16.27
C TYR A 28 -3.47 -30.64 -15.56
N LEU A 29 -4.40 -31.10 -14.76
CA LEU A 29 -4.42 -32.41 -14.10
C LEU A 29 -5.65 -33.20 -14.56
N SER A 30 -5.54 -34.54 -14.72
CA SER A 30 -6.65 -35.38 -15.14
C SER A 30 -6.86 -36.52 -14.18
N GLY A 31 -8.08 -37.06 -14.16
CA GLY A 31 -8.45 -38.24 -13.39
C GLY A 31 -9.90 -38.19 -12.89
N ASN A 32 -10.45 -39.34 -12.58
CA ASN A 32 -11.78 -39.53 -12.01
C ASN A 32 -12.91 -38.77 -12.75
N GLY A 33 -12.80 -38.62 -14.08
CA GLY A 33 -13.80 -37.89 -14.89
C GLY A 33 -13.64 -36.36 -14.91
N TYR A 34 -12.56 -35.83 -14.30
CA TYR A 34 -12.27 -34.41 -14.22
C TYR A 34 -11.02 -34.02 -14.99
N LEU A 35 -11.03 -32.81 -15.54
CA LEU A 35 -9.89 -32.11 -16.12
C LEU A 35 -9.72 -30.78 -15.36
N VAL A 36 -8.68 -30.66 -14.53
CA VAL A 36 -8.49 -29.51 -13.64
C VAL A 36 -7.37 -28.64 -14.16
N THR A 37 -7.70 -27.47 -14.66
CA THR A 37 -6.78 -26.45 -15.19
C THR A 37 -6.79 -25.19 -14.33
N TRP A 38 -6.00 -24.19 -14.70
CA TRP A 38 -5.87 -22.95 -13.93
C TRP A 38 -5.56 -21.73 -14.81
N ALA A 39 -5.84 -20.57 -14.30
CA ALA A 39 -5.30 -19.31 -14.79
C ALA A 39 -3.99 -18.94 -14.03
N PHE A 40 -3.36 -17.83 -14.40
CA PHE A 40 -2.28 -17.18 -13.67
C PHE A 40 -2.71 -15.74 -13.32
N GLY A 41 -3.88 -15.60 -12.68
CA GLY A 41 -4.58 -14.33 -12.61
C GLY A 41 -5.14 -13.94 -13.98
N HIS A 42 -5.10 -12.65 -14.33
CA HIS A 42 -5.60 -12.19 -15.63
C HIS A 42 -4.74 -12.70 -16.79
N LEU A 43 -5.27 -13.64 -17.57
CA LEU A 43 -4.70 -14.10 -18.86
C LEU A 43 -5.21 -13.28 -20.03
N VAL A 44 -6.39 -12.67 -19.89
CA VAL A 44 -7.08 -11.86 -20.89
C VAL A 44 -7.44 -10.52 -20.24
N GLY A 45 -7.38 -9.45 -21.01
CA GLY A 45 -7.75 -8.10 -20.60
C GLY A 45 -8.30 -7.28 -21.79
N LEU A 46 -8.62 -6.01 -21.53
CA LEU A 46 -9.06 -5.09 -22.56
C LEU A 46 -7.91 -4.73 -23.50
N ALA A 47 -8.21 -4.67 -24.79
CA ALA A 47 -7.22 -4.31 -25.82
C ALA A 47 -6.80 -2.85 -25.69
N MET A 48 -5.53 -2.57 -25.97
CA MET A 48 -4.97 -1.22 -25.97
C MET A 48 -5.41 -0.44 -27.23
N PRO A 49 -5.26 0.90 -27.25
CA PRO A 49 -5.73 1.77 -28.34
C PRO A 49 -5.28 1.37 -29.75
N GLU A 50 -4.14 0.70 -29.87
CA GLU A 50 -3.61 0.21 -31.15
C GLU A 50 -4.57 -0.79 -31.84
N ALA A 51 -5.32 -1.58 -31.05
CA ALA A 51 -6.33 -2.51 -31.58
C ALA A 51 -7.53 -1.79 -32.23
N TYR A 52 -7.73 -0.53 -31.88
CA TYR A 52 -8.78 0.34 -32.42
C TYR A 52 -8.24 1.27 -33.54
N GLY A 53 -7.06 0.99 -34.07
CA GLY A 53 -6.44 1.77 -35.16
C GLY A 53 -5.72 3.04 -34.69
N ILE A 54 -5.56 3.27 -33.40
CA ILE A 54 -4.91 4.46 -32.85
C ILE A 54 -3.44 4.15 -32.57
N GLN A 55 -2.56 4.50 -33.51
CA GLN A 55 -1.12 4.22 -33.37
C GLN A 55 -0.32 5.35 -32.73
N SER A 56 -0.87 6.55 -32.64
CA SER A 56 -0.23 7.70 -31.98
C SER A 56 -1.25 8.58 -31.28
N PHE A 57 -0.84 9.11 -30.13
CA PHE A 57 -1.70 9.99 -29.35
C PHE A 57 -1.47 11.44 -29.79
N ARG A 58 -2.48 12.03 -30.39
CA ARG A 58 -2.53 13.44 -30.79
C ARG A 58 -3.80 14.06 -30.25
N ARG A 59 -3.86 15.38 -30.22
CA ARG A 59 -5.04 16.11 -29.74
C ARG A 59 -6.32 15.68 -30.46
N GLU A 60 -6.22 15.45 -31.78
CA GLU A 60 -7.34 15.09 -32.63
C GLU A 60 -7.81 13.63 -32.45
N SER A 61 -6.95 12.75 -31.90
CA SER A 61 -7.28 11.34 -31.63
C SER A 61 -7.92 11.12 -30.26
N LEU A 62 -8.11 12.16 -29.46
CA LEU A 62 -8.66 12.09 -28.11
C LEU A 62 -10.05 12.76 -28.04
N PRO A 63 -10.97 12.26 -27.24
CA PRO A 63 -10.86 11.07 -26.38
C PRO A 63 -11.00 9.73 -27.13
N ILE A 64 -10.38 8.69 -26.61
CA ILE A 64 -10.48 7.31 -27.07
C ILE A 64 -11.67 6.66 -26.37
N ILE A 65 -12.73 6.40 -27.11
CA ILE A 65 -13.96 5.75 -26.61
C ILE A 65 -14.34 4.69 -27.65
N PRO A 66 -13.96 3.42 -27.43
CA PRO A 66 -14.32 2.32 -28.33
C PRO A 66 -15.83 2.09 -28.33
N ASP A 67 -16.42 1.87 -29.50
CA ASP A 67 -17.85 1.48 -29.62
C ASP A 67 -18.12 0.16 -28.89
N SER A 68 -17.16 -0.78 -28.97
CA SER A 68 -17.13 -2.02 -28.22
C SER A 68 -15.71 -2.36 -27.78
N PHE A 69 -15.58 -2.85 -26.55
CA PHE A 69 -14.28 -3.29 -26.05
C PHE A 69 -13.90 -4.65 -26.61
N GLN A 70 -12.67 -4.75 -27.10
CA GLN A 70 -12.08 -6.00 -27.55
C GLN A 70 -11.26 -6.62 -26.44
N LEU A 71 -11.26 -7.95 -26.37
CA LEU A 71 -10.43 -8.73 -25.45
C LEU A 71 -9.14 -9.18 -26.14
N THR A 72 -8.04 -9.11 -25.42
CA THR A 72 -6.72 -9.55 -25.89
C THR A 72 -6.00 -10.36 -24.80
N PRO A 73 -5.14 -11.33 -25.17
CA PRO A 73 -4.26 -11.96 -24.21
C PRO A 73 -3.37 -10.96 -23.49
N ARG A 74 -3.05 -11.24 -22.23
CA ARG A 74 -2.10 -10.44 -21.44
C ARG A 74 -0.87 -10.12 -22.28
N GLN A 75 -0.42 -8.88 -22.19
CA GLN A 75 0.73 -8.40 -22.94
C GLN A 75 1.94 -8.17 -22.02
N VAL A 76 3.13 -8.40 -22.58
CA VAL A 76 4.41 -8.13 -21.95
C VAL A 76 5.24 -7.17 -22.80
N LYS A 77 6.10 -6.41 -22.13
CA LYS A 77 6.99 -5.45 -22.82
C LYS A 77 7.96 -6.20 -23.75
N ALA A 78 8.06 -5.74 -24.98
CA ALA A 78 9.01 -6.21 -25.99
C ALA A 78 10.10 -5.13 -26.23
N GLU A 79 11.07 -5.42 -27.10
CA GLU A 79 12.08 -4.43 -27.51
C GLU A 79 11.43 -3.19 -28.15
N LYS A 80 10.38 -3.41 -28.94
CA LYS A 80 9.54 -2.34 -29.50
C LYS A 80 8.07 -2.62 -29.14
N GLY A 81 7.50 -1.78 -28.25
CA GLY A 81 6.08 -1.88 -27.86
C GLY A 81 5.77 -3.04 -26.92
N TYR A 82 4.62 -3.65 -27.13
CA TYR A 82 4.11 -4.78 -26.34
C TYR A 82 3.77 -5.94 -27.25
N LYS A 83 3.90 -7.17 -26.74
CA LYS A 83 3.50 -8.40 -27.41
C LYS A 83 2.71 -9.30 -26.47
N ALA A 84 1.90 -10.19 -27.01
CA ALA A 84 1.20 -11.18 -26.20
C ALA A 84 2.20 -12.01 -25.38
N ASP A 85 1.88 -12.24 -24.11
CA ASP A 85 2.66 -13.07 -23.19
C ASP A 85 2.62 -14.54 -23.69
N PRO A 86 3.77 -15.14 -24.05
CA PRO A 86 3.79 -16.51 -24.52
C PRO A 86 3.24 -17.54 -23.52
N GLY A 87 3.45 -17.29 -22.21
CA GLY A 87 2.90 -18.13 -21.15
C GLY A 87 1.37 -18.04 -21.08
N ALA A 88 0.83 -16.83 -21.20
CA ALA A 88 -0.62 -16.64 -21.26
C ALA A 88 -1.24 -17.30 -22.49
N LEU A 89 -0.62 -17.16 -23.67
CA LEU A 89 -1.09 -17.78 -24.91
C LEU A 89 -1.09 -19.32 -24.79
N LYS A 90 0.00 -19.91 -24.25
CA LYS A 90 0.08 -21.35 -24.04
C LYS A 90 -1.04 -21.84 -23.12
N GLN A 91 -1.25 -21.15 -22.00
CA GLN A 91 -2.26 -21.57 -21.02
C GLN A 91 -3.69 -21.39 -21.56
N LEU A 92 -3.96 -20.32 -22.30
CA LEU A 92 -5.26 -20.13 -22.95
C LEU A 92 -5.58 -21.25 -23.95
N LYS A 93 -4.56 -21.75 -24.69
CA LYS A 93 -4.71 -22.90 -25.56
C LYS A 93 -5.07 -24.16 -24.76
N VAL A 94 -4.37 -24.42 -23.64
CA VAL A 94 -4.67 -25.55 -22.77
C VAL A 94 -6.09 -25.45 -22.19
N ILE A 95 -6.48 -24.27 -21.69
CA ILE A 95 -7.84 -24.04 -21.16
C ILE A 95 -8.89 -24.33 -22.23
N LYS A 96 -8.65 -23.85 -23.47
CA LYS A 96 -9.56 -24.14 -24.58
C LYS A 96 -9.69 -25.63 -24.85
N GLU A 97 -8.58 -26.37 -24.95
CA GLU A 97 -8.55 -27.81 -25.17
C GLU A 97 -9.27 -28.57 -24.06
N VAL A 98 -9.05 -28.20 -22.80
CA VAL A 98 -9.74 -28.77 -21.63
C VAL A 98 -11.25 -28.51 -21.67
N PHE A 99 -11.66 -27.29 -22.03
CA PHE A 99 -13.07 -26.96 -22.14
C PHE A 99 -13.75 -27.68 -23.32
N ASP A 100 -13.07 -27.77 -24.47
CA ASP A 100 -13.59 -28.47 -25.66
C ASP A 100 -13.88 -29.96 -25.36
N GLN A 101 -13.03 -30.62 -24.54
CA GLN A 101 -13.15 -32.03 -24.12
C GLN A 101 -14.19 -32.26 -23.01
N SER A 102 -14.77 -31.22 -22.46
CA SER A 102 -15.66 -31.31 -21.30
C SER A 102 -17.11 -30.96 -21.66
N ASP A 103 -18.05 -31.54 -20.93
CA ASP A 103 -19.49 -31.27 -21.12
C ASP A 103 -19.97 -30.09 -20.29
N LYS A 104 -19.29 -29.84 -19.16
CA LYS A 104 -19.63 -28.84 -18.17
C LYS A 104 -18.36 -28.30 -17.50
N ILE A 105 -18.41 -27.04 -17.05
CA ILE A 105 -17.31 -26.36 -16.37
C ILE A 105 -17.67 -26.05 -14.93
N ILE A 106 -16.79 -26.37 -13.98
CA ILE A 106 -16.82 -25.87 -12.60
C ILE A 106 -15.83 -24.73 -12.50
N VAL A 107 -16.31 -23.55 -12.19
CA VAL A 107 -15.52 -22.35 -12.04
C VAL A 107 -15.11 -22.21 -10.58
N ALA A 108 -13.83 -22.33 -10.32
CA ALA A 108 -13.19 -22.26 -9.00
C ALA A 108 -12.16 -21.14 -8.90
N THR A 109 -12.39 -20.02 -9.64
CA THR A 109 -11.67 -18.78 -9.41
C THR A 109 -12.15 -18.13 -8.11
N ASP A 110 -11.37 -17.22 -7.55
CA ASP A 110 -11.65 -16.60 -6.26
C ASP A 110 -13.10 -16.07 -6.17
N ALA A 111 -13.70 -16.17 -4.99
CA ALA A 111 -15.13 -15.84 -4.75
C ALA A 111 -15.35 -14.31 -4.64
N GLY A 112 -15.16 -13.60 -5.75
CA GLY A 112 -15.28 -12.16 -5.82
C GLY A 112 -15.35 -11.62 -7.24
N ARG A 113 -15.47 -10.28 -7.35
CA ARG A 113 -15.58 -9.57 -8.64
C ARG A 113 -14.41 -9.91 -9.58
N GLU A 114 -13.18 -9.92 -9.07
CA GLU A 114 -11.99 -10.16 -9.89
C GLU A 114 -11.93 -11.61 -10.39
N GLY A 115 -12.23 -12.59 -9.53
CA GLY A 115 -12.25 -13.99 -9.94
C GLY A 115 -13.33 -14.28 -10.98
N GLU A 116 -14.50 -13.63 -10.88
CA GLU A 116 -15.55 -13.72 -11.90
C GLU A 116 -15.10 -13.08 -13.22
N LEU A 117 -14.46 -11.90 -13.17
CA LEU A 117 -13.96 -11.20 -14.36
C LEU A 117 -12.88 -12.04 -15.08
N ILE A 118 -11.93 -12.61 -14.34
CA ILE A 118 -10.87 -13.47 -14.89
C ILE A 118 -11.47 -14.63 -15.68
N PHE A 119 -12.43 -15.35 -15.07
CA PHE A 119 -13.08 -16.47 -15.75
C PHE A 119 -13.86 -16.03 -16.98
N ARG A 120 -14.74 -15.03 -16.84
CA ARG A 120 -15.63 -14.60 -17.95
C ARG A 120 -14.85 -14.03 -19.13
N TYR A 121 -13.76 -13.32 -18.91
CA TYR A 121 -12.91 -12.83 -19.98
C TYR A 121 -12.19 -13.97 -20.72
N ILE A 122 -11.72 -14.99 -20.01
CA ILE A 122 -11.16 -16.21 -20.64
C ILE A 122 -12.24 -16.91 -21.46
N TYR A 123 -13.41 -17.15 -20.86
CA TYR A 123 -14.54 -17.86 -21.47
C TYR A 123 -15.02 -17.18 -22.76
N GLN A 124 -15.15 -15.84 -22.75
CA GLN A 124 -15.51 -15.05 -23.92
C GLN A 124 -14.40 -15.05 -24.98
N TYR A 125 -13.14 -14.87 -24.57
CA TYR A 125 -12.00 -14.78 -25.49
C TYR A 125 -11.80 -16.06 -26.29
N ILE A 126 -11.95 -17.24 -25.64
CA ILE A 126 -11.82 -18.53 -26.34
C ILE A 126 -13.09 -18.96 -27.08
N GLY A 127 -14.17 -18.18 -27.01
CA GLY A 127 -15.46 -18.46 -27.67
C GLY A 127 -16.16 -19.70 -27.11
N CYS A 128 -16.05 -19.95 -25.81
CA CYS A 128 -16.69 -21.10 -25.17
C CYS A 128 -18.18 -20.85 -24.92
N ASN A 129 -19.03 -21.87 -25.18
CA ASN A 129 -20.49 -21.82 -24.96
C ASN A 129 -20.98 -22.95 -24.03
N LYS A 130 -20.07 -23.64 -23.33
CA LYS A 130 -20.41 -24.76 -22.47
C LYS A 130 -21.09 -24.28 -21.17
N PRO A 131 -22.04 -25.01 -20.62
CA PRO A 131 -22.67 -24.65 -19.35
C PRO A 131 -21.65 -24.70 -18.22
N PHE A 132 -21.77 -23.76 -17.28
CA PHE A 132 -20.87 -23.71 -16.12
C PHE A 132 -21.62 -23.45 -14.82
N VAL A 133 -21.00 -23.92 -13.74
CA VAL A 133 -21.42 -23.74 -12.35
C VAL A 133 -20.28 -23.16 -11.54
N ARG A 134 -20.59 -22.54 -10.43
CA ARG A 134 -19.64 -21.83 -9.58
C ARG A 134 -19.38 -22.61 -8.29
N LEU A 135 -18.12 -22.89 -8.02
CA LEU A 135 -17.62 -23.23 -6.69
C LEU A 135 -17.36 -21.92 -5.95
N TRP A 136 -18.20 -21.60 -4.97
CA TRP A 136 -18.15 -20.33 -4.25
C TRP A 136 -17.73 -20.58 -2.82
N ILE A 137 -16.44 -20.45 -2.55
CA ILE A 137 -15.81 -20.70 -1.24
C ILE A 137 -14.78 -19.60 -0.95
N SER A 138 -14.66 -19.19 0.31
CA SER A 138 -13.67 -18.23 0.81
C SER A 138 -12.58 -18.88 1.66
N SER A 139 -12.66 -20.19 1.89
CA SER A 139 -11.67 -21.01 2.58
C SER A 139 -11.24 -22.16 1.68
N LEU A 140 -9.96 -22.55 1.76
CA LEU A 140 -9.36 -23.63 0.99
C LEU A 140 -9.05 -24.87 1.84
N THR A 141 -9.68 -25.01 3.01
CA THR A 141 -9.63 -26.25 3.79
C THR A 141 -10.27 -27.40 3.01
N ASP A 142 -9.81 -28.63 3.25
CA ASP A 142 -10.39 -29.81 2.61
C ASP A 142 -11.91 -29.92 2.85
N LYS A 143 -12.35 -29.55 4.06
CA LYS A 143 -13.77 -29.52 4.45
C LYS A 143 -14.55 -28.51 3.57
N SER A 144 -14.08 -27.29 3.48
CA SER A 144 -14.73 -26.22 2.70
C SER A 144 -14.79 -26.55 1.21
N ILE A 145 -13.73 -27.10 0.63
CA ILE A 145 -13.72 -27.52 -0.77
C ILE A 145 -14.74 -28.66 -1.01
N ARG A 146 -14.79 -29.69 -0.15
CA ARG A 146 -15.76 -30.79 -0.28
C ARG A 146 -17.20 -30.32 -0.18
N GLU A 147 -17.51 -29.49 0.82
CA GLU A 147 -18.83 -28.91 1.01
C GLU A 147 -19.23 -28.00 -0.16
N GLY A 148 -18.30 -27.16 -0.65
CA GLY A 148 -18.51 -26.32 -1.82
C GLY A 148 -18.80 -27.11 -3.10
N LEU A 149 -18.08 -28.22 -3.33
CA LEU A 149 -18.31 -29.11 -4.47
C LEU A 149 -19.69 -29.80 -4.42
N GLN A 150 -20.23 -30.04 -3.23
CA GLN A 150 -21.60 -30.55 -3.04
C GLN A 150 -22.67 -29.45 -3.24
N ASN A 151 -22.31 -28.17 -3.08
CA ASN A 151 -23.20 -27.02 -3.11
C ASN A 151 -22.91 -26.06 -4.26
N LEU A 152 -22.55 -26.58 -5.44
CA LEU A 152 -22.28 -25.78 -6.63
C LEU A 152 -23.47 -24.90 -7.00
N LYS A 153 -23.21 -23.63 -7.35
CA LYS A 153 -24.22 -22.64 -7.72
C LYS A 153 -24.28 -22.50 -9.24
N ALA A 154 -25.48 -22.16 -9.75
CA ALA A 154 -25.62 -21.83 -11.17
C ALA A 154 -24.78 -20.59 -11.52
N GLY A 155 -24.07 -20.62 -12.66
CA GLY A 155 -23.24 -19.50 -13.09
C GLY A 155 -24.02 -18.21 -13.34
N SER A 156 -25.29 -18.32 -13.73
CA SER A 156 -26.16 -17.16 -13.96
C SER A 156 -26.44 -16.32 -12.72
N LEU A 157 -26.29 -16.87 -11.52
CA LEU A 157 -26.44 -16.10 -10.26
C LEU A 157 -25.37 -15.02 -10.11
N TYR A 158 -24.28 -15.11 -10.87
CA TYR A 158 -23.12 -14.19 -10.82
C TYR A 158 -23.02 -13.28 -12.04
N ASP A 159 -24.06 -13.23 -12.89
CA ASP A 159 -24.05 -12.39 -14.09
C ASP A 159 -23.95 -10.90 -13.73
N ASN A 160 -24.70 -10.43 -12.75
CA ASN A 160 -24.62 -9.04 -12.29
C ASN A 160 -23.26 -8.72 -11.63
N LEU A 161 -22.67 -9.67 -10.92
CA LEU A 161 -21.31 -9.52 -10.36
C LEU A 161 -20.27 -9.33 -11.49
N PHE A 162 -20.38 -10.14 -12.56
CA PHE A 162 -19.56 -9.98 -13.75
C PHE A 162 -19.79 -8.63 -14.41
N LEU A 163 -21.04 -8.20 -14.61
CA LEU A 163 -21.35 -6.90 -15.20
C LEU A 163 -20.80 -5.74 -14.39
N SER A 164 -20.84 -5.81 -13.06
CA SER A 164 -20.21 -4.84 -12.17
C SER A 164 -18.68 -4.80 -12.35
N ALA A 165 -18.04 -5.96 -12.40
CA ALA A 165 -16.58 -6.08 -12.59
C ALA A 165 -16.13 -5.57 -13.96
N GLN A 166 -16.88 -5.90 -15.02
CA GLN A 166 -16.65 -5.44 -16.38
C GLN A 166 -16.79 -3.92 -16.49
N ALA A 167 -17.89 -3.37 -15.96
CA ALA A 167 -18.16 -1.93 -15.95
C ALA A 167 -17.02 -1.15 -15.25
N ARG A 168 -16.50 -1.68 -14.13
CA ARG A 168 -15.34 -1.12 -13.44
C ARG A 168 -14.10 -1.14 -14.32
N SER A 169 -13.79 -2.27 -14.95
CA SER A 169 -12.61 -2.44 -15.82
C SER A 169 -12.65 -1.48 -17.01
N GLU A 170 -13.79 -1.36 -17.67
CA GLU A 170 -14.00 -0.44 -18.81
C GLU A 170 -13.90 1.03 -18.38
N ALA A 171 -14.48 1.39 -17.24
CA ALA A 171 -14.40 2.74 -16.70
C ALA A 171 -12.97 3.15 -16.31
N ASP A 172 -12.25 2.28 -15.61
CA ASP A 172 -10.84 2.52 -15.24
C ASP A 172 -9.96 2.64 -16.51
N TYR A 173 -10.24 1.86 -17.58
CA TYR A 173 -9.60 2.00 -18.88
C TYR A 173 -9.87 3.38 -19.49
N LEU A 174 -11.14 3.78 -19.64
CA LEU A 174 -11.52 5.03 -20.28
C LEU A 174 -10.89 6.25 -19.59
N ILE A 175 -10.98 6.32 -18.27
CA ILE A 175 -10.42 7.46 -17.51
C ILE A 175 -8.90 7.41 -17.47
N GLY A 176 -8.30 6.22 -17.30
CA GLY A 176 -6.86 6.05 -17.25
C GLY A 176 -6.17 6.41 -18.56
N ILE A 177 -6.66 5.90 -19.68
CA ILE A 177 -6.09 6.17 -21.00
C ILE A 177 -6.28 7.64 -21.37
N ASN A 178 -7.50 8.14 -21.33
CA ASN A 178 -7.81 9.48 -21.81
C ASN A 178 -7.16 10.56 -20.93
N GLY A 179 -7.23 10.44 -19.61
CA GLY A 179 -6.58 11.37 -18.71
C GLY A 179 -5.05 11.39 -18.86
N THR A 180 -4.44 10.20 -18.96
CA THR A 180 -2.99 10.08 -19.15
C THR A 180 -2.55 10.67 -20.49
N GLN A 181 -3.25 10.34 -21.57
CA GLN A 181 -2.84 10.81 -22.90
C GLN A 181 -3.10 12.30 -23.09
N ALA A 182 -4.25 12.82 -22.63
CA ALA A 182 -4.56 14.23 -22.70
C ALA A 182 -3.49 15.08 -22.00
N LEU A 183 -3.15 14.73 -20.74
CA LEU A 183 -2.14 15.46 -19.98
C LEU A 183 -0.74 15.32 -20.59
N SER A 184 -0.40 14.14 -21.14
CA SER A 184 0.90 13.90 -21.77
C SER A 184 1.04 14.66 -23.11
N VAL A 185 -0.04 14.78 -23.88
CA VAL A 185 -0.10 15.58 -25.12
C VAL A 185 0.01 17.07 -24.79
N ALA A 186 -0.72 17.56 -23.80
CA ALA A 186 -0.63 18.96 -23.33
C ALA A 186 0.79 19.31 -22.82
N ALA A 187 1.45 18.37 -22.16
CA ALA A 187 2.83 18.53 -21.68
C ALA A 187 3.87 18.55 -22.81
N GLY A 188 3.55 18.02 -23.99
CA GLY A 188 4.45 17.94 -25.14
C GLY A 188 5.64 16.99 -24.95
N GLN A 189 5.81 16.38 -23.78
CA GLN A 189 6.92 15.48 -23.47
C GLN A 189 6.62 14.54 -22.30
N GLY A 190 7.15 13.31 -22.40
CA GLY A 190 7.06 12.34 -21.30
C GLY A 190 5.66 11.75 -21.12
N ILE A 191 5.51 10.97 -20.07
CA ILE A 191 4.22 10.37 -19.69
C ILE A 191 3.77 10.96 -18.35
N PHE A 192 2.57 11.51 -18.35
CA PHE A 192 1.90 12.06 -17.17
C PHE A 192 0.67 11.23 -16.85
N SER A 193 0.90 10.07 -16.18
CA SER A 193 -0.18 9.15 -15.89
C SER A 193 -1.14 9.67 -14.83
N LEU A 194 -2.42 9.46 -15.09
CA LEU A 194 -3.54 9.74 -14.19
C LEU A 194 -4.39 8.49 -14.05
N GLY A 195 -5.17 8.41 -13.00
CA GLY A 195 -6.11 7.32 -12.76
C GLY A 195 -6.91 7.54 -11.50
N ARG A 196 -8.06 6.90 -11.40
CA ARG A 196 -9.04 7.04 -10.34
C ARG A 196 -8.49 6.81 -8.92
N VAL A 197 -7.50 5.93 -8.77
CA VAL A 197 -6.84 5.64 -7.49
C VAL A 197 -5.49 6.39 -7.39
N GLN A 198 -4.73 6.44 -8.47
CA GLN A 198 -3.41 7.07 -8.51
C GLN A 198 -3.47 8.57 -8.22
N SER A 199 -4.44 9.28 -8.82
CA SER A 199 -4.54 10.74 -8.71
C SER A 199 -4.90 11.21 -7.30
N PRO A 200 -5.92 10.66 -6.60
CA PRO A 200 -6.19 11.04 -5.22
C PRO A 200 -5.07 10.58 -4.26
N THR A 201 -4.38 9.48 -4.52
CA THR A 201 -3.21 9.07 -3.72
C THR A 201 -2.09 10.10 -3.82
N LEU A 202 -1.80 10.61 -5.03
CA LEU A 202 -0.84 11.71 -5.22
C LEU A 202 -1.30 12.98 -4.49
N ALA A 203 -2.60 13.30 -4.59
CA ALA A 203 -3.17 14.47 -3.92
C ALA A 203 -3.00 14.41 -2.40
N MET A 204 -3.23 13.26 -1.76
CA MET A 204 -2.99 13.09 -0.32
C MET A 204 -1.54 13.42 0.08
N ILE A 205 -0.56 12.93 -0.69
CA ILE A 205 0.86 13.17 -0.41
C ILE A 205 1.20 14.65 -0.59
N CYS A 206 0.77 15.26 -1.70
CA CYS A 206 1.07 16.66 -2.01
C CYS A 206 0.41 17.63 -1.02
N THR A 207 -0.85 17.39 -0.68
CA THR A 207 -1.58 18.21 0.32
C THR A 207 -0.87 18.17 1.67
N ARG A 208 -0.56 16.98 2.17
CA ARG A 208 0.16 16.81 3.44
C ARG A 208 1.53 17.48 3.42
N PHE A 209 2.26 17.38 2.30
CA PHE A 209 3.56 18.03 2.13
C PHE A 209 3.44 19.56 2.18
N LEU A 210 2.46 20.13 1.48
CA LEU A 210 2.25 21.57 1.47
C LEU A 210 1.77 22.10 2.83
N GLU A 211 0.85 21.39 3.49
CA GLU A 211 0.43 21.70 4.87
C GLU A 211 1.62 21.72 5.83
N ASN A 212 2.48 20.70 5.75
CA ASN A 212 3.66 20.58 6.60
C ASN A 212 4.67 21.70 6.30
N LYS A 213 4.95 21.97 5.02
CA LYS A 213 5.93 22.96 4.57
C LYS A 213 5.50 24.40 4.91
N ASN A 214 4.21 24.67 4.80
CA ASN A 214 3.67 26.02 5.01
C ASN A 214 3.18 26.24 6.45
N PHE A 215 3.36 25.25 7.33
CA PHE A 215 2.95 25.34 8.72
C PHE A 215 3.77 26.40 9.47
N VAL A 216 3.07 27.27 10.18
CA VAL A 216 3.68 28.27 11.06
C VAL A 216 3.53 27.80 12.50
N PRO A 217 4.64 27.40 13.17
CA PRO A 217 4.58 27.01 14.57
C PRO A 217 4.11 28.15 15.46
N GLN A 218 3.15 27.88 16.34
CA GLN A 218 2.70 28.81 17.36
C GLN A 218 3.28 28.39 18.70
N LYS A 219 3.86 29.35 19.42
CA LYS A 219 4.34 29.14 20.78
C LYS A 219 3.17 29.08 21.75
N TYR A 220 3.29 28.24 22.75
CA TYR A 220 2.43 28.19 23.91
C TYR A 220 3.23 27.78 25.14
N TRP A 221 2.73 28.11 26.30
CA TRP A 221 3.38 27.80 27.57
C TRP A 221 2.51 26.87 28.40
N GLN A 222 3.13 25.98 29.14
CA GLN A 222 2.47 25.02 29.99
C GLN A 222 3.33 24.81 31.26
N LEU A 223 2.68 24.70 32.40
CA LEU A 223 3.37 24.46 33.66
C LEU A 223 3.53 22.95 33.91
N LYS A 224 4.70 22.58 34.44
CA LYS A 224 5.02 21.21 34.85
C LYS A 224 5.32 21.24 36.33
N LEU A 225 4.42 20.64 37.11
CA LEU A 225 4.51 20.52 38.57
C LEU A 225 5.20 19.20 38.90
N GLN A 226 6.07 19.25 39.91
CA GLN A 226 6.71 18.08 40.51
C GLN A 226 6.29 17.96 41.96
N THR A 227 5.90 16.75 42.37
CA THR A 227 5.49 16.43 43.75
C THR A 227 5.99 15.04 44.14
N THR A 228 5.97 14.73 45.44
CA THR A 228 6.45 13.46 45.96
C THR A 228 5.43 12.90 46.97
N LYS A 229 5.19 11.58 46.87
CA LYS A 229 4.42 10.82 47.85
C LYS A 229 5.11 9.45 48.05
N ASP A 230 5.22 8.99 49.28
CA ASP A 230 5.83 7.70 49.66
C ASP A 230 7.22 7.47 49.00
N ASN A 231 8.05 8.51 48.98
CA ASN A 231 9.36 8.56 48.31
C ASN A 231 9.31 8.37 46.77
N VAL A 232 8.13 8.39 46.13
CA VAL A 232 7.98 8.38 44.66
C VAL A 232 7.72 9.79 44.17
N THR A 233 8.64 10.31 43.40
CA THR A 233 8.53 11.63 42.76
C THR A 233 7.90 11.47 41.38
N PHE A 234 6.88 12.27 41.09
CA PHE A 234 6.22 12.28 39.79
C PHE A 234 5.90 13.69 39.32
N THR A 235 5.58 13.84 38.07
CA THR A 235 5.28 15.15 37.47
C THR A 235 3.87 15.19 36.88
N ALA A 236 3.22 16.35 36.98
CA ALA A 236 1.92 16.59 36.38
C ALA A 236 1.98 17.85 35.50
N LEU A 237 1.22 17.84 34.40
CA LEU A 237 1.13 19.00 33.49
C LEU A 237 -0.13 19.80 33.78
N SER A 238 -0.02 21.15 33.70
CA SER A 238 -1.20 22.00 33.80
C SER A 238 -2.23 21.65 32.73
N THR A 239 -3.51 21.64 33.09
CA THR A 239 -4.61 21.47 32.14
C THR A 239 -4.71 22.67 31.19
N GLU A 240 -4.38 23.84 31.69
CA GLU A 240 -4.35 25.10 30.95
C GLU A 240 -3.07 25.19 30.11
N LYS A 241 -3.25 25.71 28.89
CA LYS A 241 -2.18 26.12 27.97
C LYS A 241 -2.31 27.61 27.74
N TYR A 242 -1.21 28.31 27.85
CA TYR A 242 -1.17 29.78 27.73
C TYR A 242 -0.60 30.15 26.36
N ASP A 243 -1.34 30.95 25.60
CA ASP A 243 -0.89 31.45 24.31
C ASP A 243 0.07 32.65 24.44
N MET A 244 0.15 33.25 25.66
CA MET A 244 1.07 34.33 26.01
C MET A 244 1.92 33.94 27.22
N GLN A 245 3.17 34.41 27.25
CA GLN A 245 4.13 34.05 28.30
C GLN A 245 3.79 34.66 29.64
N GLN A 246 3.34 35.93 29.69
CA GLN A 246 3.13 36.65 30.94
C GLN A 246 2.08 36.02 31.86
N PRO A 247 0.89 35.61 31.40
CA PRO A 247 -0.06 34.90 32.26
C PRO A 247 0.48 33.59 32.84
N ALA A 248 1.33 32.90 32.08
CA ALA A 248 1.99 31.66 32.54
C ALA A 248 3.03 31.97 33.64
N ILE A 249 3.78 33.07 33.52
CA ILE A 249 4.73 33.55 34.55
C ILE A 249 3.98 33.96 35.80
N ASP A 250 2.90 34.70 35.69
CA ASP A 250 2.10 35.15 36.85
C ASP A 250 1.51 33.96 37.61
N THR A 251 1.05 32.96 36.90
CA THR A 251 0.59 31.69 37.48
C THR A 251 1.73 30.91 38.14
N LEU A 252 2.90 30.83 37.46
CA LEU A 252 4.11 30.19 38.01
C LEU A 252 4.50 30.84 39.35
N GLN A 253 4.47 32.16 39.44
CA GLN A 253 4.83 32.88 40.70
C GLN A 253 3.88 32.55 41.82
N ARG A 254 2.55 32.59 41.58
CA ARG A 254 1.56 32.18 42.57
C ARG A 254 1.75 30.77 43.08
N ILE A 255 2.10 29.83 42.18
CA ILE A 255 2.32 28.42 42.54
C ILE A 255 3.63 28.28 43.36
N LYS A 256 4.69 29.03 43.05
CA LYS A 256 5.95 29.01 43.79
C LYS A 256 5.82 29.40 45.27
N GLU A 257 4.81 30.22 45.61
CA GLU A 257 4.51 30.60 46.98
C GLU A 257 3.72 29.53 47.73
N ALA A 258 3.20 28.53 47.04
CA ALA A 258 2.48 27.43 47.67
C ALA A 258 3.48 26.35 48.18
N GLU A 259 3.24 25.85 49.37
CA GLU A 259 4.04 24.77 49.96
C GLU A 259 3.48 23.39 49.60
N THR A 260 2.20 23.31 49.29
CA THR A 260 1.48 22.05 49.12
C THR A 260 0.63 22.03 47.85
N VAL A 261 0.39 20.82 47.40
CA VAL A 261 -0.47 20.46 46.26
C VAL A 261 -1.60 19.57 46.77
N GLN A 262 -2.82 19.91 46.44
CA GLN A 262 -3.99 19.13 46.86
C GLN A 262 -4.38 18.13 45.78
N VAL A 263 -4.64 16.88 46.17
CA VAL A 263 -5.24 15.89 45.28
C VAL A 263 -6.75 16.12 45.22
N LYS A 264 -7.25 16.58 44.08
CA LYS A 264 -8.68 16.86 43.87
C LYS A 264 -9.48 15.59 43.60
N THR A 265 -9.02 14.80 42.62
CA THR A 265 -9.70 13.56 42.25
C THR A 265 -8.69 12.48 41.90
N VAL A 266 -8.98 11.27 42.28
CA VAL A 266 -8.26 10.05 41.90
C VAL A 266 -9.24 9.09 41.25
N GLU A 267 -9.17 8.98 39.93
CA GLU A 267 -9.96 8.00 39.21
C GLU A 267 -9.14 6.74 38.93
N ARG A 268 -9.63 5.60 39.32
CA ARG A 268 -9.04 4.28 39.04
C ARG A 268 -9.99 3.49 38.20
N LYS A 269 -9.48 3.01 37.04
CA LYS A 269 -10.27 2.20 36.11
C LYS A 269 -9.46 0.98 35.67
N GLU A 270 -10.08 -0.19 35.81
CA GLU A 270 -9.59 -1.37 35.14
C GLU A 270 -9.92 -1.26 33.63
N VAL A 271 -8.88 -1.31 32.80
CA VAL A 271 -9.00 -1.23 31.35
C VAL A 271 -8.63 -2.59 30.75
N ASN A 272 -9.61 -3.18 30.07
CA ASN A 272 -9.42 -4.38 29.31
C ASN A 272 -9.03 -4.02 27.87
N GLN A 273 -7.82 -4.37 27.46
CA GLN A 273 -7.36 -4.20 26.09
C GLN A 273 -7.56 -5.51 25.32
N GLU A 274 -8.50 -5.49 24.41
CA GLU A 274 -8.77 -6.64 23.54
C GLU A 274 -7.56 -6.98 22.66
N PRO A 275 -7.33 -8.26 22.36
CA PRO A 275 -6.33 -8.68 21.39
C PRO A 275 -6.54 -7.99 20.04
N PRO A 276 -5.46 -7.68 19.31
CA PRO A 276 -5.58 -7.17 17.95
C PRO A 276 -6.24 -8.23 17.05
N LEU A 277 -6.97 -7.77 16.03
CA LEU A 277 -7.44 -8.69 14.98
C LEU A 277 -6.24 -9.22 14.17
N LEU A 278 -6.43 -10.34 13.51
CA LEU A 278 -5.47 -10.89 12.55
C LEU A 278 -5.08 -9.86 11.48
N TYR A 279 -4.02 -10.10 10.73
CA TYR A 279 -3.64 -9.26 9.62
C TYR A 279 -4.51 -9.51 8.37
N ASP A 280 -4.91 -8.42 7.74
CA ASP A 280 -5.04 -8.33 6.29
C ASP A 280 -3.71 -7.87 5.67
N LEU A 281 -3.63 -7.80 4.34
CA LEU A 281 -2.42 -7.34 3.66
C LEU A 281 -2.04 -5.91 4.06
N THR A 282 -3.01 -4.99 4.11
CA THR A 282 -2.76 -3.58 4.42
C THR A 282 -2.19 -3.40 5.83
N THR A 283 -2.75 -4.10 6.81
CA THR A 283 -2.28 -4.02 8.20
C THR A 283 -0.88 -4.61 8.35
N LEU A 284 -0.59 -5.73 7.66
CA LEU A 284 0.76 -6.30 7.63
C LEU A 284 1.76 -5.31 7.00
N GLN A 285 1.42 -4.70 5.87
CA GLN A 285 2.27 -3.71 5.21
C GLN A 285 2.54 -2.49 6.10
N LYS A 286 1.52 -2.00 6.81
CA LYS A 286 1.64 -0.88 7.76
C LYS A 286 2.61 -1.20 8.89
N GLU A 287 2.49 -2.37 9.47
CA GLU A 287 3.32 -2.79 10.59
C GLU A 287 4.75 -3.11 10.14
N ALA A 288 4.94 -3.79 9.01
CA ALA A 288 6.25 -4.03 8.41
C ALA A 288 6.97 -2.71 8.04
N ASN A 289 6.24 -1.72 7.53
CA ASN A 289 6.81 -0.39 7.27
C ASN A 289 7.26 0.30 8.57
N THR A 290 6.45 0.22 9.62
CA THR A 290 6.73 0.87 10.90
C THR A 290 7.89 0.21 11.65
N LYS A 291 7.86 -1.13 11.78
CA LYS A 291 8.84 -1.90 12.58
C LYS A 291 10.12 -2.23 11.80
N LEU A 292 9.99 -2.59 10.52
CA LEU A 292 11.09 -3.11 9.70
C LEU A 292 11.57 -2.12 8.62
N ASN A 293 10.85 -1.02 8.42
CA ASN A 293 11.09 -0.06 7.34
C ASN A 293 11.00 -0.69 5.93
N PHE A 294 10.16 -1.72 5.77
CA PHE A 294 9.89 -2.33 4.46
C PHE A 294 8.84 -1.51 3.70
N SER A 295 9.00 -1.46 2.38
CA SER A 295 7.93 -0.90 1.53
C SER A 295 6.73 -1.86 1.46
N ALA A 296 5.58 -1.33 1.09
CA ALA A 296 4.38 -2.12 0.88
C ALA A 296 4.60 -3.21 -0.20
N ASP A 297 5.31 -2.88 -1.27
CA ASP A 297 5.64 -3.81 -2.35
C ASP A 297 6.62 -4.91 -1.89
N LYS A 298 7.68 -4.54 -1.16
CA LYS A 298 8.61 -5.51 -0.58
C LYS A 298 7.89 -6.48 0.36
N THR A 299 7.00 -5.96 1.22
CA THR A 299 6.22 -6.78 2.15
C THR A 299 5.32 -7.77 1.40
N LEU A 300 4.62 -7.30 0.37
CA LEU A 300 3.79 -8.18 -0.47
C LEU A 300 4.62 -9.24 -1.20
N SER A 301 5.76 -8.86 -1.76
CA SER A 301 6.65 -9.79 -2.48
C SER A 301 7.16 -10.90 -1.57
N ILE A 302 7.53 -10.58 -0.32
CA ILE A 302 7.97 -11.55 0.68
C ILE A 302 6.79 -12.43 1.11
N ALA A 303 5.64 -11.85 1.43
CA ALA A 303 4.45 -12.61 1.80
C ALA A 303 4.01 -13.57 0.68
N GLN A 304 4.15 -13.17 -0.59
CA GLN A 304 3.88 -14.04 -1.74
C GLN A 304 4.83 -15.24 -1.77
N LYS A 305 6.13 -15.07 -1.50
CA LYS A 305 7.09 -16.18 -1.40
C LYS A 305 6.77 -17.15 -0.26
N LEU A 306 6.40 -16.61 0.91
CA LEU A 306 6.00 -17.41 2.07
C LEU A 306 4.75 -18.25 1.75
N TYR A 307 3.77 -17.66 1.04
CA TYR A 307 2.59 -18.38 0.57
C TYR A 307 2.94 -19.49 -0.44
N GLU A 308 3.79 -19.20 -1.42
CA GLU A 308 4.24 -20.19 -2.40
C GLU A 308 5.04 -21.32 -1.74
N GLY A 309 5.77 -21.01 -0.66
CA GLY A 309 6.41 -21.96 0.24
C GLY A 309 5.44 -22.70 1.17
N LYS A 310 4.13 -22.42 1.09
CA LYS A 310 3.08 -23.02 1.94
C LYS A 310 3.27 -22.75 3.44
N LEU A 311 3.87 -21.63 3.81
CA LEU A 311 4.13 -21.24 5.20
C LEU A 311 3.03 -20.34 5.79
N ILE A 312 2.31 -19.62 4.93
CA ILE A 312 1.21 -18.73 5.31
C ILE A 312 0.02 -18.88 4.38
N SER A 313 -1.15 -18.39 4.80
CA SER A 313 -2.34 -18.27 3.95
C SER A 313 -2.15 -17.20 2.85
N TYR A 314 -3.07 -17.11 1.90
CA TYR A 314 -2.96 -16.22 0.73
C TYR A 314 -2.82 -14.75 1.14
N PRO A 315 -1.77 -14.03 0.71
CA PRO A 315 -1.44 -12.72 1.25
C PRO A 315 -2.33 -11.58 0.75
N ARG A 316 -2.98 -11.71 -0.41
CA ARG A 316 -3.81 -10.62 -0.98
C ARG A 316 -5.23 -10.67 -0.44
N THR A 317 -5.38 -10.58 0.86
CA THR A 317 -6.67 -10.55 1.55
C THR A 317 -6.97 -9.17 2.13
N GLY A 318 -8.25 -8.78 2.08
CA GLY A 318 -8.78 -7.60 2.77
C GLY A 318 -9.45 -7.95 4.11
N SER A 319 -9.57 -9.24 4.45
CA SER A 319 -10.20 -9.68 5.69
C SER A 319 -9.20 -9.78 6.84
N ARG A 320 -9.64 -9.38 8.02
CA ARG A 320 -8.95 -9.58 9.30
C ARG A 320 -9.60 -10.69 10.12
N TYR A 321 -10.48 -11.46 9.47
CA TYR A 321 -11.26 -12.52 10.08
C TYR A 321 -11.00 -13.86 9.42
N ILE A 322 -11.19 -14.92 10.18
CA ILE A 322 -11.23 -16.31 9.69
C ILE A 322 -12.63 -16.88 9.86
N SER A 323 -12.96 -17.89 9.09
CA SER A 323 -14.19 -18.65 9.22
C SER A 323 -14.11 -19.66 10.38
N GLN A 324 -15.26 -20.20 10.77
CA GLN A 324 -15.35 -21.16 11.86
C GLN A 324 -14.56 -22.47 11.56
N ASP A 325 -14.59 -22.96 10.32
CA ASP A 325 -13.84 -24.13 9.91
C ASP A 325 -12.31 -23.95 10.03
N VAL A 326 -11.81 -22.75 9.66
CA VAL A 326 -10.38 -22.41 9.84
C VAL A 326 -10.03 -22.25 11.32
N PHE A 327 -10.96 -21.77 12.15
CA PHE A 327 -10.73 -21.64 13.58
C PHE A 327 -10.58 -22.99 14.28
N GLU A 328 -11.32 -24.01 13.81
CA GLU A 328 -11.21 -25.40 14.30
C GLU A 328 -9.81 -26.00 14.10
N GLU A 329 -9.04 -25.50 13.11
CA GLU A 329 -7.67 -25.94 12.82
C GLU A 329 -6.59 -25.18 13.62
N ILE A 330 -6.93 -24.05 14.27
CA ILE A 330 -5.94 -23.22 14.99
C ILE A 330 -5.21 -23.97 16.10
N PRO A 331 -5.87 -24.83 16.91
CA PRO A 331 -5.16 -25.60 17.96
C PRO A 331 -4.03 -26.47 17.40
N GLU A 332 -4.20 -27.09 16.23
CA GLU A 332 -3.14 -27.89 15.58
C GLU A 332 -1.99 -27.01 15.11
N ARG A 333 -2.27 -25.86 14.53
CA ARG A 333 -1.25 -24.88 14.10
C ARG A 333 -0.44 -24.34 15.28
N LEU A 334 -1.07 -24.16 16.46
CA LEU A 334 -0.36 -23.78 17.68
C LEU A 334 0.61 -24.87 18.13
N VAL A 335 0.22 -26.15 18.05
CA VAL A 335 1.11 -27.29 18.37
C VAL A 335 2.33 -27.29 17.44
N ASN A 336 2.16 -26.99 16.16
CA ASN A 336 3.28 -26.89 15.24
C ASN A 336 4.20 -25.72 15.60
N LEU A 337 3.65 -24.57 15.97
CA LEU A 337 4.43 -23.40 16.42
C LEU A 337 5.21 -23.65 17.73
N GLU A 338 4.87 -24.66 18.56
CA GLU A 338 5.67 -25.04 19.71
C GLU A 338 7.12 -25.38 19.34
N GLN A 339 7.34 -25.85 18.11
CA GLN A 339 8.67 -26.17 17.59
C GLN A 339 9.43 -24.95 17.03
N TYR A 340 8.77 -23.79 16.89
CA TYR A 340 9.41 -22.59 16.36
C TYR A 340 10.09 -21.81 17.49
N THR A 341 11.41 -21.70 17.43
CA THR A 341 12.27 -21.23 18.54
C THR A 341 11.77 -19.95 19.20
N ARG A 342 11.33 -18.95 18.44
CA ARG A 342 10.93 -17.66 19.00
C ARG A 342 9.61 -17.72 19.78
N PHE A 343 8.66 -18.49 19.33
CA PHE A 343 7.29 -18.48 19.86
C PHE A 343 6.90 -19.79 20.57
N GLY A 344 7.76 -20.80 20.53
CA GLY A 344 7.42 -22.14 21.03
C GLY A 344 6.95 -22.17 22.49
N GLY A 345 7.65 -21.44 23.37
CA GLY A 345 7.25 -21.36 24.78
C GLY A 345 5.90 -20.68 25.00
N TYR A 346 5.58 -19.66 24.19
CA TYR A 346 4.29 -18.97 24.29
C TYR A 346 3.16 -19.85 23.72
N ALA A 347 3.37 -20.46 22.56
CA ALA A 347 2.42 -21.37 21.92
C ALA A 347 2.07 -22.58 22.83
N ALA A 348 3.08 -23.18 23.45
CA ALA A 348 2.88 -24.25 24.44
C ALA A 348 2.02 -23.80 25.63
N GLY A 349 2.20 -22.57 26.09
CA GLY A 349 1.41 -21.96 27.17
C GLY A 349 -0.05 -21.69 26.81
N MET A 350 -0.42 -21.68 25.52
CA MET A 350 -1.80 -21.53 25.03
C MET A 350 -2.55 -22.87 24.93
N LYS A 351 -1.83 -23.99 24.93
CA LYS A 351 -2.41 -25.33 24.77
C LYS A 351 -3.43 -25.63 25.89
N GLY A 352 -4.60 -26.10 25.48
CA GLY A 352 -5.69 -26.44 26.40
C GLY A 352 -6.43 -25.25 26.99
N LYS A 353 -6.05 -24.02 26.65
CA LYS A 353 -6.82 -22.82 27.02
C LYS A 353 -7.89 -22.51 25.98
N ALA A 354 -8.94 -21.80 26.42
CA ALA A 354 -9.93 -21.24 25.51
C ALA A 354 -9.27 -20.14 24.67
N LEU A 355 -9.33 -20.29 23.35
CA LEU A 355 -8.82 -19.31 22.41
C LEU A 355 -9.80 -18.14 22.25
N ASN A 356 -9.28 -16.93 22.11
CA ASN A 356 -10.09 -15.75 21.83
C ASN A 356 -10.71 -15.84 20.43
N SER A 357 -12.03 -15.69 20.32
CA SER A 357 -12.76 -15.83 19.06
C SER A 357 -13.08 -14.50 18.36
N ARG A 358 -12.51 -13.38 18.80
CA ARG A 358 -12.80 -12.04 18.24
C ARG A 358 -12.52 -11.93 16.74
N SER A 359 -11.53 -12.66 16.25
CA SER A 359 -11.16 -12.72 14.83
C SER A 359 -11.91 -13.80 14.04
N VAL A 360 -12.95 -14.44 14.62
CA VAL A 360 -13.75 -15.48 13.98
C VAL A 360 -15.09 -14.87 13.55
N ASN A 361 -15.35 -14.80 12.26
CA ASN A 361 -16.63 -14.31 11.75
C ASN A 361 -16.76 -14.62 10.25
N ASP A 362 -17.58 -15.61 9.89
CA ASP A 362 -17.81 -16.04 8.50
C ASP A 362 -18.34 -14.90 7.62
N GLY A 363 -19.24 -14.06 8.14
CA GLY A 363 -19.84 -12.95 7.38
C GLY A 363 -18.89 -11.78 7.10
N LYS A 364 -17.69 -11.76 7.72
CA LYS A 364 -16.65 -10.76 7.51
C LYS A 364 -15.42 -11.30 6.78
N VAL A 365 -15.41 -12.56 6.42
CA VAL A 365 -14.45 -13.10 5.50
C VAL A 365 -14.87 -12.67 4.10
N THR A 366 -13.93 -12.02 3.37
CA THR A 366 -14.14 -11.61 1.99
C THR A 366 -13.76 -12.75 1.03
N ASP A 367 -13.13 -12.47 -0.09
CA ASP A 367 -12.63 -13.47 -1.05
C ASP A 367 -11.68 -14.48 -0.41
N HIS A 368 -10.93 -14.03 0.58
CA HIS A 368 -9.98 -14.83 1.38
C HIS A 368 -10.05 -14.43 2.86
N HIS A 369 -9.78 -15.41 3.74
CA HIS A 369 -9.65 -15.15 5.17
C HIS A 369 -8.35 -14.41 5.51
N ALA A 370 -8.21 -13.97 6.76
CA ALA A 370 -7.04 -13.28 7.29
C ALA A 370 -5.73 -14.08 7.11
N LEU A 371 -4.61 -13.35 7.23
CA LEU A 371 -3.27 -13.94 7.22
C LEU A 371 -3.00 -14.71 8.51
N ILE A 372 -2.70 -15.99 8.37
CA ILE A 372 -2.29 -16.91 9.42
C ILE A 372 -1.16 -17.81 8.91
N VAL A 373 -0.40 -18.42 9.81
CA VAL A 373 0.54 -19.48 9.43
C VAL A 373 -0.20 -20.76 9.13
N THR A 374 0.41 -21.63 8.32
CA THR A 374 -0.10 -22.96 8.00
C THR A 374 0.40 -24.00 9.02
N GLU A 375 0.11 -25.26 8.77
CA GLU A 375 0.66 -26.39 9.48
C GLU A 375 2.15 -26.63 9.22
N ASN A 376 2.73 -26.02 8.18
CA ASN A 376 4.12 -26.23 7.81
C ASN A 376 5.04 -25.28 8.59
N LEU A 377 6.14 -25.82 9.09
CA LEU A 377 7.20 -25.03 9.69
C LEU A 377 8.29 -24.71 8.66
N PRO A 378 8.87 -23.51 8.73
CA PRO A 378 9.98 -23.14 7.85
C PRO A 378 11.27 -23.86 8.23
N ASP A 379 11.96 -24.48 7.27
CA ASP A 379 13.29 -25.06 7.46
C ASP A 379 14.38 -23.96 7.46
N LYS A 380 14.41 -23.16 6.40
CA LYS A 380 15.35 -22.04 6.23
C LYS A 380 14.62 -20.88 5.59
N MET A 381 14.82 -19.69 6.15
CA MET A 381 14.29 -18.43 5.61
C MET A 381 15.42 -17.40 5.56
N GLU A 382 15.36 -16.53 4.55
CA GLU A 382 16.14 -15.31 4.56
C GLU A 382 15.68 -14.39 5.70
N ALA A 383 16.55 -13.50 6.16
CA ALA A 383 16.25 -12.61 7.31
C ALA A 383 14.95 -11.79 7.10
N ASP A 384 14.71 -11.31 5.89
CA ASP A 384 13.51 -10.55 5.55
C ASP A 384 12.25 -11.44 5.54
N GLU A 385 12.37 -12.68 5.07
CA GLU A 385 11.29 -13.66 5.08
C GLU A 385 10.94 -14.08 6.51
N GLN A 386 11.96 -14.33 7.32
CA GLN A 386 11.80 -14.62 8.75
C GLN A 386 11.07 -13.48 9.47
N ALA A 387 11.46 -12.23 9.21
CA ALA A 387 10.84 -11.07 9.86
C ALA A 387 9.34 -10.94 9.53
N ILE A 388 8.93 -11.18 8.27
CA ILE A 388 7.51 -11.15 7.88
C ILE A 388 6.75 -12.37 8.42
N TYR A 389 7.34 -13.57 8.38
CA TYR A 389 6.75 -14.77 8.98
C TYR A 389 6.49 -14.57 10.47
N GLU A 390 7.45 -14.02 11.20
CA GLU A 390 7.34 -13.75 12.64
C GLU A 390 6.30 -12.68 12.98
N LEU A 391 6.11 -11.67 12.13
CA LEU A 391 5.00 -10.73 12.30
C LEU A 391 3.66 -11.48 12.20
N ILE A 392 3.48 -12.35 11.19
CA ILE A 392 2.22 -13.08 10.98
C ILE A 392 1.98 -14.10 12.09
N ALA A 393 2.99 -14.91 12.44
CA ALA A 393 2.91 -15.90 13.50
C ALA A 393 2.63 -15.23 14.86
N GLY A 394 3.37 -14.18 15.19
CA GLY A 394 3.17 -13.42 16.43
C GLY A 394 1.79 -12.80 16.49
N ARG A 395 1.29 -12.18 15.39
CA ARG A 395 -0.07 -11.64 15.34
C ARG A 395 -1.14 -12.71 15.49
N MET A 396 -0.93 -13.91 14.96
CA MET A 396 -1.85 -15.02 15.16
C MET A 396 -1.91 -15.42 16.65
N LEU A 397 -0.77 -15.50 17.32
CA LEU A 397 -0.70 -15.75 18.75
C LEU A 397 -1.38 -14.64 19.56
N GLU A 398 -1.11 -13.37 19.24
CA GLU A 398 -1.78 -12.23 19.88
C GLU A 398 -3.29 -12.32 19.75
N ALA A 399 -3.80 -12.54 18.52
CA ALA A 399 -5.22 -12.51 18.18
C ALA A 399 -6.04 -13.56 18.93
N PHE A 400 -5.44 -14.72 19.21
CA PHE A 400 -6.10 -15.83 19.93
C PHE A 400 -5.79 -15.88 21.43
N SER A 401 -4.99 -14.93 21.92
CA SER A 401 -4.65 -14.81 23.35
C SER A 401 -5.75 -14.13 24.18
N GLU A 402 -5.58 -14.20 25.49
CA GLU A 402 -6.38 -13.45 26.45
C GLU A 402 -6.15 -11.94 26.30
N LYS A 403 -7.11 -11.14 26.75
CA LYS A 403 -6.99 -9.68 26.81
C LYS A 403 -5.91 -9.25 27.81
N CYS A 404 -5.28 -8.11 27.53
CA CYS A 404 -4.42 -7.44 28.48
C CYS A 404 -5.28 -6.64 29.46
N VAL A 405 -5.04 -6.80 30.75
CA VAL A 405 -5.74 -6.09 31.83
C VAL A 405 -4.80 -5.11 32.50
N LYS A 406 -5.20 -3.85 32.55
CA LYS A 406 -4.43 -2.75 33.16
C LYS A 406 -5.26 -2.01 34.21
N ASP A 407 -4.63 -1.60 35.30
CA ASP A 407 -5.17 -0.54 36.13
C ASP A 407 -4.63 0.80 35.66
N VAL A 408 -5.52 1.71 35.30
CA VAL A 408 -5.19 3.08 34.91
C VAL A 408 -5.65 4.02 36.02
N THR A 409 -4.70 4.79 36.57
CA THR A 409 -4.96 5.80 37.56
C THR A 409 -4.80 7.17 36.92
N SER A 410 -5.84 8.00 36.95
CA SER A 410 -5.80 9.40 36.52
C SER A 410 -5.96 10.28 37.77
N VAL A 411 -5.04 11.19 37.99
CA VAL A 411 -5.05 12.10 39.15
C VAL A 411 -5.13 13.53 38.68
N THR A 412 -6.07 14.26 39.27
CA THR A 412 -6.15 15.72 39.12
C THR A 412 -5.66 16.36 40.41
N LEU A 413 -4.63 17.19 40.25
CA LEU A 413 -4.03 17.95 41.35
C LEU A 413 -4.44 19.43 41.22
N GLU A 414 -4.53 20.11 42.35
CA GLU A 414 -4.71 21.57 42.41
C GLU A 414 -3.58 22.20 43.24
N CYS A 415 -3.03 23.29 42.71
CA CYS A 415 -2.05 24.12 43.37
C CYS A 415 -2.33 25.58 43.07
N ALA A 416 -2.54 26.41 44.11
CA ALA A 416 -2.85 27.83 43.99
C ALA A 416 -3.94 28.15 42.95
N GLY A 417 -5.03 27.37 42.91
CA GLY A 417 -6.16 27.55 41.98
C GLY A 417 -5.92 27.04 40.56
N SER A 418 -4.75 26.45 40.29
CA SER A 418 -4.44 25.85 38.98
C SER A 418 -4.53 24.34 39.00
N LEU A 419 -5.09 23.73 37.94
CA LEU A 419 -5.27 22.29 37.84
C LEU A 419 -4.16 21.64 37.01
N PHE A 420 -3.70 20.49 37.53
CA PHE A 420 -2.68 19.65 36.86
C PHE A 420 -3.19 18.23 36.76
N THR A 421 -2.79 17.54 35.69
CA THR A 421 -3.18 16.15 35.48
C THR A 421 -1.95 15.25 35.28
N VAL A 422 -2.04 14.05 35.82
CA VAL A 422 -1.08 12.97 35.60
C VAL A 422 -1.83 11.65 35.45
N LYS A 423 -1.29 10.76 34.63
CA LYS A 423 -1.81 9.40 34.44
C LYS A 423 -0.70 8.39 34.69
N GLY A 424 -1.06 7.30 35.33
CA GLY A 424 -0.20 6.12 35.48
C GLY A 424 -0.96 4.86 35.11
N SER A 425 -0.24 3.82 34.74
CA SER A 425 -0.84 2.51 34.45
C SER A 425 0.02 1.37 34.97
N VAL A 426 -0.64 0.30 35.40
CA VAL A 426 0.01 -0.94 35.82
C VAL A 426 -0.63 -2.11 35.09
N ILE A 427 0.15 -2.94 34.44
CA ILE A 427 -0.33 -4.16 33.79
C ILE A 427 -0.55 -5.22 34.87
N LYS A 428 -1.81 -5.65 35.06
CA LYS A 428 -2.18 -6.78 35.95
C LYS A 428 -1.97 -8.12 35.25
N SER A 429 -2.40 -8.20 33.99
CA SER A 429 -2.22 -9.38 33.14
C SER A 429 -1.78 -8.92 31.77
N ALA A 430 -0.63 -9.39 31.34
CA ALA A 430 -0.06 -9.00 30.05
C ALA A 430 -0.91 -9.52 28.86
N GLY A 431 -1.54 -10.70 29.01
CA GLY A 431 -2.34 -11.31 27.94
C GLY A 431 -1.56 -11.36 26.64
N TRP A 432 -2.20 -10.91 25.54
CA TRP A 432 -1.61 -10.91 24.20
C TRP A 432 -0.29 -10.12 24.06
N ARG A 433 -0.06 -9.11 24.91
CA ARG A 433 1.18 -8.30 24.86
C ARG A 433 2.44 -9.10 25.19
N ALA A 434 2.30 -10.21 25.90
CA ALA A 434 3.43 -11.07 26.24
C ALA A 434 4.03 -11.80 25.04
N VAL A 435 3.34 -11.90 23.90
CA VAL A 435 3.83 -12.57 22.66
C VAL A 435 5.16 -11.98 22.21
N PHE A 436 5.26 -10.66 22.14
CA PHE A 436 6.49 -9.95 21.76
C PHE A 436 7.29 -9.42 22.96
N GLY A 437 6.86 -9.72 24.18
CA GLY A 437 7.53 -9.25 25.39
C GLY A 437 7.37 -7.74 25.61
N GLU A 438 6.41 -7.11 24.99
CA GLU A 438 6.12 -5.68 25.17
C GLU A 438 5.62 -5.45 26.61
N LYS A 439 6.47 -4.80 27.39
CA LYS A 439 6.15 -4.30 28.70
C LYS A 439 5.46 -2.94 28.55
N GLU A 440 5.24 -2.19 29.47
CA GLU A 440 4.45 -0.96 29.57
C GLU A 440 4.52 0.05 28.41
N ASP A 441 3.46 0.88 28.25
CA ASP A 441 3.35 1.96 27.27
C ASP A 441 4.22 3.18 27.69
N GLY A 442 5.53 3.15 27.47
CA GLY A 442 6.43 4.30 27.59
C GLY A 442 6.65 4.87 29.01
N GLU A 443 7.61 5.76 29.14
CA GLU A 443 8.02 6.40 30.42
C GLU A 443 6.91 7.26 31.06
N ASP A 444 5.93 7.73 30.28
CA ASP A 444 4.84 8.59 30.76
C ASP A 444 3.72 7.84 31.53
N ASN A 445 3.81 6.51 31.63
CA ASN A 445 2.79 5.65 32.27
C ASN A 445 3.34 4.85 33.47
N ALA A 446 4.33 5.39 34.17
CA ALA A 446 4.85 4.77 35.40
C ALA A 446 3.75 4.60 36.46
N ALA A 447 3.91 3.60 37.30
CA ALA A 447 3.03 3.41 38.45
C ALA A 447 3.02 4.64 39.35
N LEU A 448 1.84 5.19 39.62
CA LEU A 448 1.67 6.27 40.59
C LEU A 448 1.56 5.71 42.01
N PRO A 449 2.04 6.43 43.02
CA PRO A 449 1.84 6.04 44.41
C PRO A 449 0.35 6.04 44.78
N ALA A 450 0.00 5.34 45.82
CA ALA A 450 -1.39 5.29 46.28
C ALA A 450 -1.82 6.67 46.81
N MET A 451 -2.87 7.25 46.22
CA MET A 451 -3.41 8.56 46.57
C MET A 451 -4.92 8.49 46.77
N GLN A 452 -5.45 9.43 47.56
CA GLN A 452 -6.88 9.61 47.80
C GLN A 452 -7.27 11.07 47.58
N ASP A 453 -8.54 11.29 47.30
CA ASP A 453 -9.11 12.64 47.21
C ASP A 453 -8.88 13.38 48.54
N GLY A 454 -8.40 14.62 48.46
CA GLY A 454 -8.07 15.43 49.62
C GLY A 454 -6.65 15.26 50.17
N ASP A 455 -5.84 14.33 49.67
CA ASP A 455 -4.42 14.23 50.07
C ASP A 455 -3.69 15.55 49.80
N SER A 456 -2.86 15.95 50.80
CA SER A 456 -1.96 17.11 50.63
C SER A 456 -0.53 16.60 50.42
N LEU A 457 0.07 17.00 49.32
CA LEU A 457 1.43 16.59 48.90
C LEU A 457 2.38 17.78 48.93
N PRO A 458 3.68 17.61 49.22
CA PRO A 458 4.64 18.70 49.15
C PRO A 458 4.86 19.14 47.70
N LEU A 459 4.90 20.45 47.45
CA LEU A 459 5.34 20.98 46.17
C LEU A 459 6.87 20.86 46.07
N SER A 460 7.36 19.89 45.31
CA SER A 460 8.79 19.63 45.16
C SER A 460 9.44 20.52 44.08
N GLY A 461 8.64 21.03 43.12
CA GLY A 461 9.11 21.92 42.10
C GLY A 461 8.02 22.30 41.10
N ILE A 462 8.27 23.41 40.41
CA ILE A 462 7.42 23.88 39.28
C ILE A 462 8.27 24.49 38.21
N GLU A 463 8.00 24.14 36.98
CA GLU A 463 8.76 24.53 35.78
C GLU A 463 7.82 25.11 34.72
N LEU A 464 8.24 26.21 34.07
CA LEU A 464 7.55 26.75 32.91
C LEU A 464 8.14 26.15 31.64
N LEU A 465 7.33 25.41 30.90
CA LEU A 465 7.71 24.81 29.62
C LEU A 465 7.24 25.71 28.46
N GLU A 466 8.19 26.17 27.67
CA GLU A 466 7.88 26.75 26.36
C GLU A 466 7.74 25.62 25.35
N LYS A 467 6.62 25.52 24.69
CA LYS A 467 6.30 24.52 23.68
C LYS A 467 5.88 25.19 22.38
N GLN A 468 5.92 24.43 21.30
CA GLN A 468 5.42 24.90 20.00
C GLN A 468 4.50 23.84 19.40
N THR A 469 3.46 24.31 18.71
CA THR A 469 2.65 23.44 17.87
C THR A 469 3.51 22.84 16.77
N LYS A 470 3.21 21.60 16.39
CA LYS A 470 3.93 20.88 15.35
C LYS A 470 3.01 20.59 14.18
N PRO A 471 3.50 20.66 12.93
CA PRO A 471 2.70 20.26 11.78
C PRO A 471 2.37 18.76 11.84
N LYS A 472 1.31 18.35 11.15
CA LYS A 472 1.08 16.94 10.90
C LYS A 472 2.32 16.37 10.19
N PRO A 473 2.86 15.21 10.61
CA PRO A 473 4.04 14.62 9.98
C PRO A 473 3.77 14.27 8.51
N LEU A 474 4.83 14.29 7.70
CA LEU A 474 4.76 13.81 6.32
C LEU A 474 4.29 12.35 6.27
N HIS A 475 3.66 11.97 5.17
CA HIS A 475 3.27 10.58 4.99
C HIS A 475 4.49 9.65 4.94
N THR A 476 4.44 8.58 5.73
CA THR A 476 5.18 7.34 5.47
C THR A 476 4.29 6.42 4.64
N GLU A 477 4.79 5.30 4.11
CA GLU A 477 3.92 4.33 3.43
C GLU A 477 2.83 3.79 4.37
N SER A 478 3.16 3.52 5.64
CA SER A 478 2.20 3.10 6.66
C SER A 478 1.07 4.13 6.86
N CYS A 479 1.43 5.42 6.97
CA CYS A 479 0.46 6.49 7.13
C CYS A 479 -0.38 6.69 5.85
N LEU A 480 0.24 6.61 4.67
CA LEU A 480 -0.47 6.71 3.40
C LEU A 480 -1.47 5.57 3.19
N LEU A 481 -1.05 4.31 3.45
CA LEU A 481 -1.94 3.15 3.40
C LEU A 481 -3.15 3.32 4.34
N SER A 482 -2.93 3.88 5.55
CA SER A 482 -4.04 4.20 6.46
C SER A 482 -4.96 5.27 5.90
N SER A 483 -4.42 6.32 5.27
CA SER A 483 -5.22 7.37 4.63
C SER A 483 -6.02 6.83 3.44
N MET A 484 -5.42 5.95 2.62
CA MET A 484 -6.11 5.29 1.51
C MET A 484 -7.25 4.39 2.01
N GLU A 485 -7.01 3.61 3.06
CA GLU A 485 -8.00 2.70 3.67
C GLU A 485 -9.19 3.46 4.28
N THR A 486 -8.93 4.61 4.91
CA THR A 486 -9.94 5.39 5.63
C THR A 486 -10.47 6.60 4.84
N ALA A 487 -10.11 6.74 3.58
CA ALA A 487 -10.43 7.90 2.74
C ALA A 487 -11.94 8.20 2.70
N GLY A 488 -12.80 7.18 2.73
CA GLY A 488 -14.26 7.36 2.77
C GLY A 488 -14.82 7.95 4.07
N LYS A 489 -14.04 7.97 5.17
CA LYS A 489 -14.54 8.47 6.46
C LYS A 489 -14.77 9.99 6.47
N GLU A 490 -14.06 10.72 5.62
CA GLU A 490 -14.12 12.17 5.52
C GLU A 490 -15.26 12.65 4.60
N LEU A 491 -15.95 11.73 3.88
CA LEU A 491 -17.08 12.06 3.02
C LEU A 491 -18.29 12.49 3.85
N GLU A 492 -18.99 13.53 3.40
CA GLU A 492 -20.20 14.04 4.06
C GLU A 492 -21.42 13.18 3.74
N ASN A 493 -21.52 12.68 2.50
CA ASN A 493 -22.62 11.85 2.05
C ASN A 493 -22.59 10.46 2.69
N ALA A 494 -23.67 10.09 3.40
CA ALA A 494 -23.77 8.84 4.15
C ALA A 494 -23.70 7.58 3.26
N ASP A 495 -24.29 7.61 2.07
CA ASP A 495 -24.29 6.47 1.13
C ASP A 495 -22.91 6.24 0.55
N LEU A 496 -22.22 7.30 0.15
CA LEU A 496 -20.84 7.22 -0.34
C LEU A 496 -19.89 6.78 0.77
N LYS A 497 -20.10 7.26 1.98
CA LYS A 497 -19.35 6.84 3.17
C LYS A 497 -19.54 5.35 3.45
N ALA A 498 -20.77 4.85 3.34
CA ALA A 498 -21.10 3.43 3.51
C ALA A 498 -20.42 2.58 2.42
N SER A 499 -20.49 3.00 1.15
CA SER A 499 -19.89 2.28 0.02
C SER A 499 -18.37 2.18 0.08
N MET A 500 -17.71 3.13 0.77
CA MET A 500 -16.25 3.15 0.94
C MET A 500 -15.78 2.63 2.30
N LYS A 501 -16.69 2.25 3.19
CA LYS A 501 -16.36 1.93 4.59
C LYS A 501 -15.29 0.84 4.73
N ASP A 502 -15.37 -0.19 3.89
CA ASP A 502 -14.51 -1.36 3.98
C ASP A 502 -13.46 -1.43 2.84
N THR A 503 -13.55 -0.55 1.85
CA THR A 503 -12.67 -0.55 0.68
C THR A 503 -11.70 0.62 0.64
N GLY A 504 -12.12 1.82 1.02
CA GLY A 504 -11.33 3.04 0.84
C GLY A 504 -11.01 3.32 -0.64
N ILE A 505 -9.84 3.89 -0.93
CA ILE A 505 -9.31 4.01 -2.29
C ILE A 505 -8.27 2.93 -2.57
N GLY A 506 -8.45 2.23 -3.68
CA GLY A 506 -7.67 1.03 -4.03
C GLY A 506 -7.99 -0.15 -3.12
N THR A 507 -7.83 -1.35 -3.64
CA THR A 507 -7.97 -2.58 -2.86
C THR A 507 -6.66 -2.90 -2.12
N PRO A 508 -6.66 -3.71 -1.06
CA PRO A 508 -5.43 -4.17 -0.41
C PRO A 508 -4.40 -4.71 -1.39
N ALA A 509 -4.84 -5.47 -2.40
CA ALA A 509 -3.96 -6.04 -3.42
C ALA A 509 -3.32 -5.02 -4.36
N THR A 510 -3.92 -3.83 -4.56
CA THR A 510 -3.49 -2.85 -5.56
C THR A 510 -2.77 -1.63 -4.98
N ARG A 511 -2.95 -1.31 -3.70
CA ARG A 511 -2.36 -0.10 -3.07
C ARG A 511 -0.85 -0.02 -3.21
N ALA A 512 -0.14 -1.13 -2.98
CA ALA A 512 1.32 -1.19 -3.15
C ALA A 512 1.75 -0.83 -4.58
N ALA A 513 1.12 -1.43 -5.59
CA ALA A 513 1.39 -1.16 -7.00
C ALA A 513 1.09 0.30 -7.40
N ILE A 514 0.05 0.92 -6.83
CA ILE A 514 -0.26 2.34 -7.03
C ILE A 514 0.86 3.22 -6.48
N ILE A 515 1.34 2.95 -5.26
CA ILE A 515 2.45 3.69 -4.64
C ILE A 515 3.72 3.54 -5.48
N GLU A 516 4.07 2.32 -5.91
CA GLU A 516 5.23 2.09 -6.79
C GLU A 516 5.06 2.76 -8.17
N THR A 517 3.83 2.87 -8.68
CA THR A 517 3.55 3.65 -9.89
C THR A 517 3.91 5.13 -9.70
N LEU A 518 3.58 5.75 -8.57
CA LEU A 518 3.96 7.13 -8.29
C LEU A 518 5.49 7.32 -8.28
N PHE A 519 6.25 6.35 -7.72
CA PHE A 519 7.71 6.36 -7.79
C PHE A 519 8.24 6.20 -9.22
N SER A 520 7.73 5.21 -9.96
CA SER A 520 8.17 4.92 -11.34
C SER A 520 7.87 6.08 -12.30
N ARG A 521 6.82 6.85 -12.04
CA ARG A 521 6.46 8.07 -12.77
C ARG A 521 7.23 9.30 -12.27
N GLN A 522 8.05 9.13 -11.26
CA GLN A 522 8.82 10.23 -10.64
C GLN A 522 7.92 11.34 -10.08
N TYR A 523 6.75 11.00 -9.56
CA TYR A 523 5.88 11.95 -8.88
C TYR A 523 6.26 12.14 -7.42
N ILE A 524 6.81 11.11 -6.80
CA ILE A 524 7.28 11.11 -5.43
C ILE A 524 8.65 10.47 -5.30
N VAL A 525 9.33 10.78 -4.21
CA VAL A 525 10.59 10.15 -3.78
C VAL A 525 10.51 9.79 -2.30
N ARG A 526 11.36 8.84 -1.88
CA ARG A 526 11.54 8.53 -0.46
C ARG A 526 12.67 9.38 0.11
N GLU A 527 12.36 10.19 1.13
CA GLU A 527 13.36 10.85 1.97
C GLU A 527 13.34 10.21 3.35
N LYS A 528 14.30 9.34 3.65
CA LYS A 528 14.28 8.43 4.81
C LYS A 528 13.01 7.56 4.79
N LYS A 529 12.10 7.75 5.74
CA LYS A 529 10.79 7.06 5.81
C LYS A 529 9.66 7.85 5.15
N ASN A 530 9.89 9.12 4.81
CA ASN A 530 8.84 10.02 4.34
C ASN A 530 8.67 9.94 2.82
N LEU A 531 7.45 10.09 2.38
CA LEU A 531 7.05 10.26 0.99
C LEU A 531 6.99 11.76 0.67
N VAL A 532 7.82 12.20 -0.26
CA VAL A 532 7.93 13.62 -0.63
C VAL A 532 7.61 13.77 -2.12
N PRO A 533 6.72 14.70 -2.50
CA PRO A 533 6.44 14.94 -3.90
C PRO A 533 7.64 15.61 -4.58
N THR A 534 7.90 15.22 -5.83
CA THR A 534 8.85 15.91 -6.70
C THR A 534 8.23 17.16 -7.31
N GLU A 535 9.03 17.99 -7.98
CA GLU A 535 8.50 19.12 -8.76
C GLU A 535 7.49 18.64 -9.82
N LYS A 536 7.75 17.50 -10.46
CA LYS A 536 6.83 16.88 -11.41
C LYS A 536 5.51 16.46 -10.72
N GLY A 537 5.60 15.85 -9.55
CA GLY A 537 4.42 15.47 -8.77
C GLY A 537 3.59 16.66 -8.34
N LEU A 538 4.23 17.73 -7.85
CA LEU A 538 3.55 18.99 -7.49
C LEU A 538 2.91 19.67 -8.71
N ALA A 539 3.57 19.66 -9.87
CA ALA A 539 3.02 20.23 -11.10
C ALA A 539 1.75 19.49 -11.53
N VAL A 540 1.77 18.13 -11.52
CA VAL A 540 0.57 17.31 -11.80
C VAL A 540 -0.52 17.58 -10.76
N TYR A 541 -0.18 17.61 -9.48
CA TYR A 541 -1.13 17.90 -8.41
C TYR A 541 -1.81 19.27 -8.59
N ASN A 542 -1.07 20.31 -8.91
CA ASN A 542 -1.62 21.67 -9.13
C ASN A 542 -2.64 21.71 -10.28
N ILE A 543 -2.50 20.82 -11.27
CA ILE A 543 -3.45 20.72 -12.38
C ILE A 543 -4.72 19.98 -11.97
N ILE A 544 -4.57 18.90 -11.18
CA ILE A 544 -5.69 17.99 -10.92
C ILE A 544 -6.41 18.26 -9.60
N ARG A 545 -5.84 19.01 -8.66
CA ARG A 545 -6.36 19.15 -7.28
C ARG A 545 -7.82 19.64 -7.21
N ASP A 546 -8.25 20.45 -8.17
CA ASP A 546 -9.60 20.99 -8.25
C ASP A 546 -10.49 20.19 -9.24
N LYS A 547 -10.03 19.02 -9.70
CA LYS A 547 -10.74 18.15 -10.64
C LYS A 547 -11.22 16.86 -9.96
N LYS A 548 -12.37 16.36 -10.38
CA LYS A 548 -12.99 15.14 -9.83
C LYS A 548 -12.05 13.92 -9.82
N ILE A 549 -11.10 13.83 -10.76
CA ILE A 549 -10.14 12.71 -10.82
C ILE A 549 -9.19 12.65 -9.60
N ALA A 550 -9.00 13.76 -8.89
CA ALA A 550 -8.21 13.81 -7.67
C ALA A 550 -9.06 13.65 -6.40
N ASP A 551 -10.40 13.64 -6.55
CA ASP A 551 -11.32 13.58 -5.45
C ASP A 551 -11.63 12.11 -5.07
N VAL A 552 -11.62 11.85 -3.77
CA VAL A 552 -12.02 10.57 -3.19
C VAL A 552 -13.52 10.29 -3.41
N GLU A 553 -14.34 11.35 -3.45
CA GLU A 553 -15.79 11.25 -3.64
C GLU A 553 -16.15 10.56 -4.96
N MET A 554 -15.41 10.82 -6.03
CA MET A 554 -15.61 10.14 -7.31
C MET A 554 -15.49 8.62 -7.17
N THR A 555 -14.51 8.14 -6.38
CA THR A 555 -14.36 6.70 -6.11
C THR A 555 -15.56 6.16 -5.34
N GLY A 556 -16.03 6.89 -4.34
CA GLY A 556 -17.23 6.53 -3.58
C GLY A 556 -18.48 6.42 -4.47
N MET A 557 -18.68 7.39 -5.36
CA MET A 557 -19.78 7.38 -6.33
C MET A 557 -19.73 6.14 -7.24
N TRP A 558 -18.53 5.77 -7.71
CA TRP A 558 -18.36 4.59 -8.54
C TRP A 558 -18.66 3.30 -7.77
N GLU A 559 -18.07 3.11 -6.60
CA GLU A 559 -18.30 1.89 -5.82
C GLU A 559 -19.77 1.73 -5.43
N ASN A 560 -20.47 2.82 -5.09
CA ASN A 560 -21.92 2.81 -4.86
C ASN A 560 -22.70 2.39 -6.11
N THR A 561 -22.32 2.94 -7.27
CA THR A 561 -22.99 2.60 -8.55
C THR A 561 -22.70 1.16 -8.96
N LEU A 562 -21.46 0.69 -8.80
CA LEU A 562 -21.07 -0.70 -9.07
C LEU A 562 -21.80 -1.69 -8.16
N ALA A 563 -22.03 -1.34 -6.88
CA ALA A 563 -22.85 -2.14 -5.97
C ALA A 563 -24.30 -2.23 -6.46
N LYS A 564 -24.89 -1.14 -7.00
CA LYS A 564 -26.23 -1.16 -7.60
C LYS A 564 -26.31 -1.97 -8.89
N ILE A 565 -25.25 -2.04 -9.68
CA ILE A 565 -25.18 -2.96 -10.84
C ILE A 565 -25.16 -4.41 -10.34
N GLU A 566 -24.39 -4.71 -9.32
CA GLU A 566 -24.28 -6.04 -8.72
C GLU A 566 -25.62 -6.52 -8.13
N SER A 567 -26.37 -5.62 -7.46
CA SER A 567 -27.71 -5.93 -6.95
C SER A 567 -28.80 -5.98 -8.05
N GLY A 568 -28.48 -5.57 -9.28
CA GLY A 568 -29.44 -5.49 -10.39
C GLY A 568 -30.32 -4.24 -10.38
N GLU A 569 -30.07 -3.29 -9.48
CA GLU A 569 -30.82 -2.03 -9.37
C GLU A 569 -30.45 -1.01 -10.45
N MET A 570 -29.27 -1.15 -11.08
CA MET A 570 -28.81 -0.26 -12.14
C MET A 570 -28.30 -1.01 -13.36
N ASN A 571 -28.69 -0.50 -14.53
CA ASN A 571 -28.17 -1.01 -15.81
C ASN A 571 -26.71 -0.54 -16.01
N PRO A 572 -25.76 -1.44 -16.34
CA PRO A 572 -24.36 -1.10 -16.57
C PRO A 572 -24.15 -0.08 -17.70
N ASP A 573 -25.02 -0.06 -18.74
CA ASP A 573 -24.94 0.91 -19.85
C ASP A 573 -25.14 2.35 -19.39
N THR A 574 -25.98 2.55 -18.36
CA THR A 574 -26.20 3.88 -17.77
C THR A 574 -24.94 4.40 -17.10
N PHE A 575 -24.25 3.54 -16.35
CA PHE A 575 -22.96 3.87 -15.77
C PHE A 575 -21.91 4.15 -16.84
N ARG A 576 -21.79 3.28 -17.86
CA ARG A 576 -20.85 3.45 -18.98
C ARG A 576 -21.04 4.79 -19.68
N LYS A 577 -22.27 5.18 -20.03
CA LYS A 577 -22.58 6.49 -20.65
C LYS A 577 -22.13 7.66 -19.76
N GLY A 578 -22.35 7.58 -18.47
CA GLY A 578 -21.84 8.58 -17.51
C GLY A 578 -20.33 8.69 -17.51
N ILE A 579 -19.62 7.56 -17.58
CA ILE A 579 -18.15 7.51 -17.67
C ILE A 579 -17.65 8.07 -19.00
N GLU A 580 -18.30 7.78 -20.12
CA GLU A 580 -17.94 8.34 -21.44
C GLU A 580 -18.09 9.86 -21.47
N VAL A 581 -19.16 10.41 -20.87
CA VAL A 581 -19.34 11.87 -20.73
C VAL A 581 -18.20 12.45 -19.90
N TYR A 582 -17.87 11.86 -18.77
CA TYR A 582 -16.77 12.34 -17.94
C TYR A 582 -15.40 12.18 -18.62
N ALA A 583 -15.17 11.11 -19.36
CA ALA A 583 -13.94 10.91 -20.15
C ALA A 583 -13.76 12.03 -21.18
N ARG A 584 -14.83 12.45 -21.89
CA ARG A 584 -14.80 13.59 -22.82
C ARG A 584 -14.49 14.89 -22.09
N GLN A 585 -15.16 15.14 -20.97
CA GLN A 585 -14.97 16.35 -20.17
C GLN A 585 -13.52 16.47 -19.67
N ILE A 586 -13.00 15.45 -18.95
CA ILE A 586 -11.66 15.50 -18.38
C ILE A 586 -10.58 15.57 -19.45
N THR A 587 -10.80 14.93 -20.61
CA THR A 587 -9.89 15.03 -21.77
C THR A 587 -9.78 16.45 -22.26
N ALA A 588 -10.91 17.13 -22.49
CA ALA A 588 -10.93 18.52 -22.95
C ALA A 588 -10.24 19.43 -21.93
N GLU A 589 -10.60 19.31 -20.66
CA GLU A 589 -9.98 20.09 -19.57
C GLU A 589 -8.46 19.92 -19.49
N LEU A 590 -7.94 18.70 -19.69
CA LEU A 590 -6.51 18.40 -19.59
C LEU A 590 -5.74 18.80 -20.85
N LEU A 591 -6.35 18.77 -22.04
CA LEU A 591 -5.72 19.21 -23.28
C LEU A 591 -5.47 20.73 -23.33
N ASP A 592 -6.27 21.51 -22.60
CA ASP A 592 -6.14 22.97 -22.54
C ASP A 592 -5.22 23.48 -21.43
N VAL A 593 -4.62 22.56 -20.65
CA VAL A 593 -3.68 22.92 -19.60
C VAL A 593 -2.34 23.37 -20.17
N GLN A 594 -1.85 24.51 -19.74
CA GLN A 594 -0.48 24.94 -20.00
C GLN A 594 0.45 24.38 -18.89
N LEU A 595 1.15 23.33 -19.21
CA LEU A 595 2.20 22.80 -18.33
C LEU A 595 3.49 23.56 -18.56
N SER A 596 3.74 24.57 -17.77
CA SER A 596 5.08 25.16 -17.62
C SER A 596 5.92 24.28 -16.68
N PHE A 597 6.20 23.04 -17.11
CA PHE A 597 7.05 22.14 -16.37
C PHE A 597 8.46 22.18 -16.95
N VAL A 598 9.34 22.86 -16.27
CA VAL A 598 10.78 22.81 -16.55
C VAL A 598 11.33 21.60 -15.78
N SER A 599 11.30 20.42 -16.37
CA SER A 599 12.09 19.28 -15.89
C SER A 599 13.58 19.55 -16.17
N GLY A 600 14.12 20.55 -15.51
CA GLY A 600 15.51 20.88 -15.60
C GLY A 600 16.11 20.92 -14.19
N SER A 601 17.37 20.59 -14.07
CA SER A 601 18.16 20.69 -12.83
C SER A 601 18.20 22.12 -12.23
N GLY A 602 17.48 23.08 -12.81
CA GLY A 602 17.71 24.50 -12.55
C GLY A 602 19.04 25.02 -13.10
N CYS A 603 19.90 24.13 -13.62
CA CYS A 603 21.21 24.51 -14.13
C CYS A 603 21.10 25.26 -15.45
N ILE A 604 21.69 26.45 -15.47
CA ILE A 604 21.87 27.22 -16.69
C ILE A 604 22.81 26.46 -17.61
N CYS A 605 22.51 26.43 -18.91
CA CYS A 605 23.39 25.80 -19.89
C CYS A 605 24.78 26.45 -19.87
N PRO A 606 25.86 25.68 -19.71
CA PRO A 606 27.22 26.24 -19.62
C PRO A 606 27.67 26.93 -20.91
N LYS A 607 27.10 26.54 -22.07
CA LYS A 607 27.46 27.07 -23.38
C LYS A 607 26.69 28.35 -23.71
N CYS A 608 25.36 28.30 -23.81
CA CYS A 608 24.58 29.45 -24.28
C CYS A 608 24.18 30.42 -23.16
N LYS A 609 24.29 30.05 -21.90
CA LYS A 609 23.93 30.84 -20.71
C LYS A 609 22.46 31.29 -20.63
N THR A 610 21.66 31.08 -21.67
CA THR A 610 20.24 31.48 -21.79
C THR A 610 19.29 30.28 -21.60
N GLY A 611 19.66 29.10 -22.10
CA GLY A 611 18.86 27.87 -21.93
C GLY A 611 19.17 27.15 -20.62
N ARG A 612 18.31 26.21 -20.25
CA ARG A 612 18.50 25.32 -19.11
C ARG A 612 18.73 23.88 -19.58
N ILE A 613 19.41 23.06 -18.80
CA ILE A 613 19.63 21.65 -19.11
C ILE A 613 18.39 20.84 -18.74
N LEU A 614 17.75 20.24 -19.73
CA LEU A 614 16.58 19.37 -19.60
C LEU A 614 17.03 17.92 -19.57
N PHE A 615 16.53 17.15 -18.60
CA PHE A 615 16.85 15.74 -18.45
C PHE A 615 15.84 14.84 -19.15
N TYR A 616 16.31 13.96 -20.01
CA TYR A 616 15.55 12.91 -20.69
C TYR A 616 16.08 11.52 -20.30
N PRO A 617 15.35 10.44 -20.54
CA PRO A 617 15.79 9.09 -20.17
C PRO A 617 17.14 8.65 -20.76
N LYS A 618 17.46 9.11 -21.97
CA LYS A 618 18.72 8.75 -22.67
C LYS A 618 19.73 9.88 -22.77
N VAL A 619 19.29 11.12 -22.61
CA VAL A 619 20.13 12.31 -22.80
C VAL A 619 19.73 13.43 -21.83
N ALA A 620 20.65 14.34 -21.56
CA ALA A 620 20.33 15.67 -21.05
C ALA A 620 20.77 16.71 -22.10
N LYS A 621 19.88 17.66 -22.45
CA LYS A 621 20.17 18.64 -23.50
C LYS A 621 19.70 20.05 -23.11
N CYS A 622 20.25 21.06 -23.78
CA CYS A 622 19.81 22.43 -23.60
C CYS A 622 18.38 22.65 -24.07
N SER A 623 17.62 23.46 -23.34
CA SER A 623 16.26 23.91 -23.73
C SER A 623 16.24 24.87 -24.90
N ASN A 624 17.34 25.60 -25.13
CA ASN A 624 17.50 26.45 -26.32
C ASN A 624 17.74 25.57 -27.54
N VAL A 625 16.87 25.64 -28.55
CA VAL A 625 16.90 24.82 -29.76
C VAL A 625 18.15 25.09 -30.60
N ASP A 626 18.68 26.31 -30.52
CA ASP A 626 19.90 26.71 -31.26
C ASP A 626 21.20 26.30 -30.56
N CYS A 627 21.09 25.66 -29.37
CA CYS A 627 22.23 25.26 -28.58
C CYS A 627 22.49 23.76 -28.70
N SER A 628 23.70 23.40 -29.13
CA SER A 628 24.12 22.02 -29.41
C SER A 628 24.43 21.15 -28.17
N VAL A 629 24.37 21.69 -26.94
CA VAL A 629 24.74 20.95 -25.74
C VAL A 629 23.84 19.76 -25.53
N THR A 630 24.41 18.56 -25.67
CA THR A 630 23.74 17.28 -25.46
C THR A 630 24.67 16.33 -24.70
N ILE A 631 24.21 15.80 -23.57
CA ILE A 631 24.93 14.89 -22.69
C ILE A 631 24.21 13.53 -22.74
N PHE A 632 24.82 12.53 -23.35
CA PHE A 632 24.30 11.17 -23.36
C PHE A 632 24.45 10.54 -21.98
N ARG A 633 23.37 9.99 -21.43
CA ARG A 633 23.38 9.33 -20.12
C ARG A 633 24.20 8.05 -20.10
N ASN A 634 24.18 7.28 -21.18
CA ASN A 634 25.05 6.11 -21.30
C ASN A 634 26.40 6.54 -21.88
N LYS A 635 27.47 6.41 -21.10
CA LYS A 635 28.84 6.69 -21.50
C LYS A 635 29.70 5.47 -21.16
N SER A 636 30.22 4.77 -22.17
CA SER A 636 31.08 3.56 -21.97
C SER A 636 30.45 2.54 -20.99
N ASP A 637 29.23 2.08 -21.27
CA ASP A 637 28.41 1.16 -20.48
C ASP A 637 28.08 1.64 -19.07
N LYS A 638 28.33 2.90 -18.73
CA LYS A 638 27.94 3.51 -17.47
C LYS A 638 26.79 4.49 -17.65
N GLN A 639 25.71 4.27 -16.89
CA GLN A 639 24.57 5.18 -16.85
C GLN A 639 24.90 6.35 -15.88
N LEU A 640 24.90 7.58 -16.39
CA LEU A 640 25.10 8.79 -15.59
C LEU A 640 23.82 9.16 -14.84
N THR A 641 23.95 9.49 -13.58
CA THR A 641 22.87 10.00 -12.73
C THR A 641 22.61 11.49 -12.97
N ASP A 642 21.41 11.98 -12.63
CA ASP A 642 21.09 13.42 -12.70
C ASP A 642 22.08 14.24 -11.86
N LYS A 643 22.48 13.75 -10.68
CA LYS A 643 23.46 14.41 -9.82
C LYS A 643 24.83 14.58 -10.52
N GLN A 644 25.30 13.56 -11.21
CA GLN A 644 26.58 13.62 -11.95
C GLN A 644 26.50 14.57 -13.14
N ILE A 645 25.37 14.58 -13.85
CA ILE A 645 25.16 15.51 -14.96
C ILE A 645 25.04 16.95 -14.44
N THR A 646 24.31 17.15 -13.33
CA THR A 646 24.22 18.44 -12.65
C THR A 646 25.59 18.97 -12.25
N GLU A 647 26.40 18.12 -11.61
CA GLU A 647 27.80 18.47 -11.23
C GLU A 647 28.61 18.87 -12.46
N LEU A 648 28.57 18.08 -13.55
CA LEU A 648 29.25 18.38 -14.81
C LEU A 648 28.83 19.75 -15.37
N VAL A 649 27.53 20.03 -15.38
CA VAL A 649 26.98 21.28 -15.94
C VAL A 649 27.35 22.51 -15.09
N THR A 650 27.33 22.36 -13.75
CA THR A 650 27.56 23.49 -12.82
C THR A 650 29.02 23.79 -12.58
N THR A 651 29.85 22.75 -12.52
CA THR A 651 31.29 22.88 -12.18
C THR A 651 32.21 22.66 -13.36
N GLY A 652 31.67 22.24 -14.53
CA GLY A 652 32.45 21.90 -15.72
C GLY A 652 33.14 20.52 -15.66
N LYS A 653 33.16 19.85 -14.49
CA LYS A 653 33.80 18.55 -14.29
C LYS A 653 33.08 17.76 -13.21
N THR A 654 33.04 16.41 -13.34
CA THR A 654 32.52 15.54 -12.27
C THR A 654 33.62 15.08 -11.31
N GLY A 655 33.23 14.64 -10.12
CA GLY A 655 34.04 13.77 -9.28
C GLY A 655 34.41 12.47 -10.02
N LEU A 656 35.27 11.64 -9.41
CA LEU A 656 35.71 10.36 -9.98
C LEU A 656 34.52 9.38 -10.03
N ILE A 657 34.17 8.95 -11.23
CA ILE A 657 33.12 7.96 -11.48
C ILE A 657 33.79 6.61 -11.73
N LYS A 658 33.39 5.60 -10.97
CA LYS A 658 33.97 4.24 -11.08
C LYS A 658 33.16 3.36 -12.05
N GLY A 659 33.91 2.46 -12.73
CA GLY A 659 33.30 1.35 -13.46
C GLY A 659 32.82 1.66 -14.86
N PHE A 660 33.48 2.56 -15.62
CA PHE A 660 33.33 2.65 -17.07
C PHE A 660 33.95 1.43 -17.74
N LYS A 661 33.40 0.99 -18.89
CA LYS A 661 33.99 -0.08 -19.71
C LYS A 661 34.56 0.44 -21.02
N SER A 662 35.80 0.13 -21.30
CA SER A 662 36.40 0.42 -22.59
C SER A 662 35.84 -0.46 -23.71
N LYS A 663 36.05 -0.13 -24.98
CA LYS A 663 35.67 -0.95 -26.12
C LYS A 663 36.21 -2.40 -26.05
N ASN A 664 37.31 -2.62 -25.34
CA ASN A 664 37.92 -3.94 -25.15
C ASN A 664 37.48 -4.61 -23.83
N GLY A 665 36.38 -4.15 -23.20
CA GLY A 665 35.81 -4.72 -21.97
C GLY A 665 36.58 -4.41 -20.68
N LYS A 666 37.71 -3.69 -20.71
CA LYS A 666 38.45 -3.32 -19.51
C LYS A 666 37.71 -2.23 -18.72
N VAL A 667 37.57 -2.46 -17.42
CA VAL A 667 36.95 -1.50 -16.50
C VAL A 667 37.98 -0.42 -16.14
N PHE A 668 37.54 0.86 -16.10
CA PHE A 668 38.36 2.00 -15.71
C PHE A 668 37.53 3.05 -14.98
N ASP A 669 38.21 3.88 -14.21
CA ASP A 669 37.64 4.98 -13.45
C ASP A 669 38.12 6.31 -14.07
N ALA A 670 37.20 7.26 -14.21
CA ALA A 670 37.51 8.58 -14.77
C ALA A 670 36.53 9.63 -14.26
N SER A 671 36.94 10.89 -14.28
CA SER A 671 36.03 12.04 -14.20
C SER A 671 35.53 12.40 -15.62
N LEU A 672 34.44 13.09 -15.72
CA LEU A 672 33.94 13.66 -16.99
C LEU A 672 34.13 15.18 -16.94
N ALA A 673 34.49 15.77 -18.08
CA ALA A 673 34.57 17.21 -18.24
C ALA A 673 34.07 17.61 -19.65
N PHE A 674 33.75 18.89 -19.83
CA PHE A 674 33.47 19.43 -21.17
C PHE A 674 34.79 19.79 -21.87
N ASP A 675 34.85 19.50 -23.18
CA ASP A 675 35.84 20.08 -24.06
C ASP A 675 35.47 21.52 -24.48
N GLU A 676 36.30 22.15 -25.32
CA GLU A 676 36.08 23.51 -25.82
C GLU A 676 34.77 23.65 -26.64
N GLN A 677 34.29 22.56 -27.24
CA GLN A 677 33.02 22.50 -28.00
C GLN A 677 31.82 22.10 -27.12
N PHE A 678 31.99 21.90 -25.81
CA PHE A 678 31.01 21.40 -24.85
C PHE A 678 30.58 19.96 -25.09
N ASN A 679 31.44 19.10 -25.67
CA ASN A 679 31.25 17.66 -25.66
C ASN A 679 31.80 17.07 -24.37
N VAL A 680 31.21 15.97 -23.92
CA VAL A 680 31.63 15.28 -22.69
C VAL A 680 32.82 14.37 -22.98
N THR A 681 33.95 14.60 -22.27
CA THR A 681 35.21 13.84 -22.42
C THR A 681 35.61 13.21 -21.09
N PHE A 682 36.52 12.19 -21.15
CA PHE A 682 37.06 11.55 -19.97
C PHE A 682 38.33 12.30 -19.48
N VAL A 683 38.39 12.52 -18.18
CA VAL A 683 39.60 13.04 -17.50
C VAL A 683 40.09 11.95 -16.54
N PHE A 684 41.25 11.42 -16.82
CA PHE A 684 41.85 10.36 -16.01
C PHE A 684 42.63 10.97 -14.82
N PRO A 685 42.61 10.30 -13.64
CA PRO A 685 43.41 10.75 -12.53
C PRO A 685 44.92 10.65 -12.88
N GLU A 686 45.70 11.65 -12.47
CA GLU A 686 47.18 11.61 -12.62
C GLU A 686 47.74 10.39 -11.90
N LYS A 687 48.56 9.61 -12.60
CA LYS A 687 49.29 8.51 -11.96
C LYS A 687 50.31 9.13 -10.98
N LYS A 688 50.07 9.00 -9.69
CA LYS A 688 51.10 9.28 -8.69
C LYS A 688 52.32 8.42 -9.02
N GLY A 689 53.40 9.05 -9.52
CA GLY A 689 54.66 8.39 -9.80
C GLY A 689 55.12 7.67 -8.52
N LYS A 690 55.54 6.40 -8.65
CA LYS A 690 56.24 5.70 -7.56
C LYS A 690 57.48 6.49 -7.25
N PRO A 691 57.81 6.76 -5.99
CA PRO A 691 59.10 7.30 -5.65
C PRO A 691 60.18 6.31 -6.14
N LYS A 692 61.12 6.78 -6.95
CA LYS A 692 62.32 6.00 -7.31
C LYS A 692 63.04 5.67 -6.02
N LYS A 693 63.27 4.37 -5.81
CA LYS A 693 64.24 3.87 -4.80
C LYS A 693 65.63 4.27 -5.15
#